data_b5daec328955567d6962faa5855fbc07
#
_entry.id   b5daec328955567d6962faa5855fbc07
#
_cell.length_a   1.000
_cell.length_b   1.000
_cell.length_c   1.000
_cell.angle_alpha   90.00
_cell.angle_beta   90.00
_cell.angle_gamma   90.00
#
_symmetry.space_group_name_H-M   'P 1'
#
loop_
_entity.id
_entity.type
_entity.pdbx_description
1 polymer ?
#
loop_
_entity_poly.entity_id
_entity_poly.type
_entity_poly.pdbx_seq_one_letter_code
_entity_poly.pdbx_strand_id
1 'polypeptide(L)'
;MSTQQKRLDVICIGRIAVDLYGQQIGSRLEDMSSFAKYLGGSSGNVAYGTAIQGLKSAMLARVGDEHMGRFLREELQRAGCNTDYLITDKQRLTGLVILGIKDQETFPLIFYRENCADMGLTPDDIDENFIASSRAVAVTGTHLSHPNTRASVLKALEYARHYGLRTALDIDYRPVLWGLTSLGDGETRFIASQSVTQQLQEVLHYFDLIVGTEEEFHIAGGTTDTLAALKAVRKASKATLVCKRGALGCVVFEGDIPDSWDATQLQSGVRVEVLNVLGAGDAFMSGLLRGWLNDESWEQACRYANACGALVVSRHGCAPAMPTKEELDDFLSRHDTVKRPDLDGRLNHLHRVTTRKREWPELCVFAFDHRKQLADMAREAGVSETRIPQLKTLLLKAAEEAAAEAKLGHRSGILADTTYGQPALNAITGKGWWIGRPIELPSSRPLRLEHGNIGSQLIDWPQEHVVKCLVFYHPHDEAALRQEQDALLLDVWRGCNKSGHELLLEVILPESNPDRDERYYAEMVSHFYGLGIQPDWWKLPPQSPAGWQAISRLIEENDPHCRGIVILGLDAPEDKLKAGFADAAGAPWVKGFAVGRTIFGQPSRQWLQGELDDRALIDQVKSNYHQLIGYWRAFRPGV
;
A
#
# COMPACT_ATOMS: atom_id res chain seq x y z
N MET A 1 -31.46 14.21 -24.20
CA MET A 1 -31.04 13.63 -22.89
C MET A 1 -29.81 14.40 -22.42
N SER A 2 -29.86 15.00 -21.23
CA SER A 2 -28.76 15.78 -20.64
C SER A 2 -27.53 14.86 -20.54
N THR A 3 -26.38 15.28 -21.06
CA THR A 3 -25.06 14.65 -20.85
C THR A 3 -24.67 14.85 -19.39
N GLN A 4 -25.27 14.06 -18.49
CA GLN A 4 -24.81 13.99 -17.11
C GLN A 4 -23.38 13.47 -17.14
N GLN A 5 -22.43 14.28 -16.69
CA GLN A 5 -21.02 13.90 -16.66
C GLN A 5 -20.87 12.60 -15.87
N LYS A 6 -20.40 11.53 -16.51
CA LYS A 6 -20.21 10.22 -15.87
C LYS A 6 -19.27 10.36 -14.68
N ARG A 7 -19.71 9.94 -13.50
CA ARG A 7 -18.97 10.08 -12.24
C ARG A 7 -17.85 9.05 -12.11
N LEU A 8 -18.04 7.86 -12.70
CA LEU A 8 -17.11 6.73 -12.68
C LEU A 8 -16.64 6.36 -14.08
N ASP A 9 -15.41 5.86 -14.19
CA ASP A 9 -14.89 5.30 -15.43
C ASP A 9 -15.28 3.83 -15.59
N VAL A 10 -15.20 3.04 -14.52
CA VAL A 10 -15.53 1.61 -14.55
C VAL A 10 -16.12 1.14 -13.23
N ILE A 11 -17.13 0.28 -13.32
CA ILE A 11 -17.65 -0.54 -12.23
C ILE A 11 -17.20 -1.97 -12.47
N CYS A 12 -16.42 -2.55 -11.54
CA CYS A 12 -16.02 -3.96 -11.56
C CYS A 12 -17.03 -4.79 -10.77
N ILE A 13 -17.58 -5.82 -11.39
CA ILE A 13 -18.55 -6.74 -10.79
C ILE A 13 -17.96 -8.14 -10.77
N GLY A 14 -17.93 -8.75 -9.59
CA GLY A 14 -17.46 -10.11 -9.50
C GLY A 14 -16.89 -10.49 -8.15
N ARG A 15 -15.96 -11.44 -8.16
CA ARG A 15 -15.37 -12.04 -6.98
C ARG A 15 -14.42 -11.06 -6.27
N ILE A 16 -14.60 -10.99 -4.94
CA ILE A 16 -13.65 -10.37 -4.03
C ILE A 16 -13.44 -11.29 -2.82
N ALA A 17 -12.20 -11.48 -2.42
CA ALA A 17 -11.81 -12.40 -1.35
C ALA A 17 -10.53 -11.90 -0.66
N VAL A 18 -10.19 -12.47 0.49
CA VAL A 18 -8.87 -12.31 1.08
C VAL A 18 -7.97 -13.45 0.61
N ASP A 19 -6.81 -13.11 0.10
CA ASP A 19 -5.78 -14.06 -0.27
C ASP A 19 -4.72 -14.12 0.82
N LEU A 20 -4.43 -15.34 1.30
CA LEU A 20 -3.36 -15.64 2.24
C LEU A 20 -2.21 -16.32 1.49
N TYR A 21 -1.19 -15.53 1.17
CA TYR A 21 0.02 -15.98 0.45
C TYR A 21 1.07 -16.48 1.43
N GLY A 22 1.51 -17.73 1.30
CA GLY A 22 2.63 -18.27 2.07
C GLY A 22 3.91 -17.47 1.83
N GLN A 23 4.61 -17.14 2.91
CA GLN A 23 5.82 -16.30 2.83
C GLN A 23 7.09 -17.11 2.58
N GLN A 24 7.08 -18.42 2.82
CA GLN A 24 8.22 -19.32 2.58
C GLN A 24 8.16 -19.85 1.14
N ILE A 25 8.67 -19.04 0.18
CA ILE A 25 8.74 -19.42 -1.24
C ILE A 25 9.63 -20.67 -1.39
N GLY A 26 9.18 -21.63 -2.20
CA GLY A 26 9.85 -22.91 -2.39
C GLY A 26 9.41 -24.03 -1.46
N SER A 27 8.67 -23.72 -0.37
CA SER A 27 8.11 -24.72 0.53
C SER A 27 6.80 -25.30 -0.03
N ARG A 28 6.44 -26.51 0.45
CA ARG A 28 5.09 -27.04 0.26
C ARG A 28 4.12 -26.22 1.12
N LEU A 29 2.86 -26.15 0.73
CA LEU A 29 1.86 -25.39 1.48
C LEU A 29 1.72 -25.87 2.93
N GLU A 30 1.84 -27.20 3.16
CA GLU A 30 1.77 -27.85 4.47
C GLU A 30 2.92 -27.44 5.40
N ASP A 31 4.05 -27.00 4.84
CA ASP A 31 5.26 -26.64 5.60
C ASP A 31 5.39 -25.11 5.79
N MET A 32 4.45 -24.32 5.26
CA MET A 32 4.46 -22.87 5.41
C MET A 32 3.99 -22.45 6.79
N SER A 33 4.79 -21.68 7.49
CA SER A 33 4.53 -21.28 8.88
C SER A 33 3.95 -19.87 9.01
N SER A 34 3.99 -19.05 7.96
CA SER A 34 3.46 -17.68 7.96
C SER A 34 2.87 -17.28 6.61
N PHE A 35 1.87 -16.41 6.67
CA PHE A 35 1.12 -15.96 5.50
C PHE A 35 0.97 -14.44 5.50
N ALA A 36 1.18 -13.83 4.33
CA ALA A 36 0.84 -12.43 4.09
C ALA A 36 -0.63 -12.33 3.62
N LYS A 37 -1.36 -11.39 4.21
CA LYS A 37 -2.77 -11.15 3.91
C LYS A 37 -2.90 -10.06 2.85
N TYR A 38 -3.59 -10.37 1.75
CA TYR A 38 -3.80 -9.45 0.63
C TYR A 38 -5.26 -9.37 0.20
N LEU A 39 -5.61 -8.28 -0.47
CA LEU A 39 -6.82 -8.22 -1.26
C LEU A 39 -6.65 -9.15 -2.46
N GLY A 40 -7.66 -9.95 -2.73
CA GLY A 40 -7.73 -10.91 -3.82
C GLY A 40 -9.13 -11.00 -4.43
N GLY A 41 -9.28 -11.99 -5.31
CA GLY A 41 -10.47 -12.10 -6.13
C GLY A 41 -10.33 -11.31 -7.42
N SER A 42 -10.59 -11.94 -8.57
CA SER A 42 -10.32 -11.36 -9.88
C SER A 42 -10.92 -9.96 -10.08
N SER A 43 -12.21 -9.78 -9.82
CA SER A 43 -12.84 -8.46 -9.94
C SER A 43 -12.34 -7.45 -8.89
N GLY A 44 -12.06 -7.91 -7.66
CA GLY A 44 -11.44 -7.08 -6.63
C GLY A 44 -10.05 -6.61 -7.05
N ASN A 45 -9.23 -7.49 -7.62
CA ASN A 45 -7.93 -7.16 -8.17
C ASN A 45 -8.01 -6.16 -9.32
N VAL A 46 -8.96 -6.36 -10.25
CA VAL A 46 -9.16 -5.43 -11.38
C VAL A 46 -9.64 -4.06 -10.88
N ALA A 47 -10.56 -4.01 -9.90
CA ALA A 47 -11.02 -2.75 -9.31
C ALA A 47 -9.89 -1.99 -8.62
N TYR A 48 -9.06 -2.70 -7.86
CA TYR A 48 -7.85 -2.15 -7.24
C TYR A 48 -6.86 -1.65 -8.29
N GLY A 49 -6.52 -2.51 -9.27
CA GLY A 49 -5.54 -2.20 -10.29
C GLY A 49 -5.94 -1.01 -11.18
N THR A 50 -7.20 -0.94 -11.62
CA THR A 50 -7.70 0.19 -12.41
C THR A 50 -7.70 1.50 -11.61
N ALA A 51 -8.00 1.46 -10.30
CA ALA A 51 -7.94 2.63 -9.44
C ALA A 51 -6.52 3.18 -9.31
N ILE A 52 -5.52 2.33 -9.03
CA ILE A 52 -4.12 2.79 -8.92
C ILE A 52 -3.50 3.16 -10.27
N GLN A 53 -4.10 2.71 -11.38
CA GLN A 53 -3.77 3.18 -12.74
C GLN A 53 -4.44 4.53 -13.08
N GLY A 54 -5.19 5.13 -12.15
CA GLY A 54 -5.75 6.47 -12.27
C GLY A 54 -7.17 6.55 -12.83
N LEU A 55 -7.87 5.41 -13.00
CA LEU A 55 -9.29 5.40 -13.34
C LEU A 55 -10.16 5.62 -12.10
N LYS A 56 -11.30 6.28 -12.27
CA LYS A 56 -12.35 6.38 -11.25
C LYS A 56 -13.10 5.06 -11.17
N SER A 57 -12.53 4.10 -10.45
CA SER A 57 -13.03 2.73 -10.35
C SER A 57 -14.01 2.57 -9.20
N ALA A 58 -14.91 1.61 -9.32
CA ALA A 58 -15.81 1.20 -8.24
C ALA A 58 -15.91 -0.34 -8.20
N MET A 59 -16.16 -0.87 -6.99
CA MET A 59 -16.42 -2.30 -6.78
C MET A 59 -17.88 -2.53 -6.42
N LEU A 60 -18.56 -3.41 -7.15
CA LEU A 60 -19.89 -3.92 -6.84
C LEU A 60 -19.76 -5.41 -6.50
N ALA A 61 -19.93 -5.72 -5.21
CA ALA A 61 -19.85 -7.07 -4.66
C ALA A 61 -20.40 -7.10 -3.23
N ARG A 62 -20.32 -8.25 -2.57
CA ARG A 62 -20.60 -8.40 -1.13
C ARG A 62 -19.37 -8.85 -0.38
N VAL A 63 -19.19 -8.34 0.85
CA VAL A 63 -18.19 -8.77 1.84
C VAL A 63 -18.86 -9.01 3.18
N GLY A 64 -18.29 -9.87 4.03
CA GLY A 64 -18.84 -10.16 5.35
C GLY A 64 -18.77 -8.97 6.31
N ASP A 65 -19.63 -9.00 7.34
CA ASP A 65 -19.62 -8.01 8.44
C ASP A 65 -18.61 -8.44 9.53
N GLU A 66 -17.35 -8.62 9.13
CA GLU A 66 -16.25 -9.05 9.99
C GLU A 66 -14.92 -8.43 9.54
N HIS A 67 -13.83 -8.77 10.22
CA HIS A 67 -12.53 -8.11 10.03
C HIS A 67 -11.96 -8.24 8.61
N MET A 68 -12.21 -9.36 7.92
CA MET A 68 -11.72 -9.56 6.55
C MET A 68 -12.52 -8.75 5.53
N GLY A 69 -13.85 -8.63 5.73
CA GLY A 69 -14.70 -7.76 4.91
C GLY A 69 -14.34 -6.27 5.07
N ARG A 70 -14.09 -5.83 6.31
CA ARG A 70 -13.60 -4.48 6.58
C ARG A 70 -12.22 -4.22 5.95
N PHE A 71 -11.30 -5.19 6.06
CA PHE A 71 -9.98 -5.11 5.43
C PHE A 71 -10.09 -4.90 3.92
N LEU A 72 -10.91 -5.67 3.21
CA LEU A 72 -11.09 -5.53 1.76
C LEU A 72 -11.64 -4.16 1.38
N ARG A 73 -12.62 -3.67 2.13
CA ARG A 73 -13.20 -2.34 1.92
C ARG A 73 -12.15 -1.24 2.08
N GLU A 74 -11.39 -1.30 3.16
CA GLU A 74 -10.33 -0.33 3.44
C GLU A 74 -9.21 -0.36 2.41
N GLU A 75 -8.79 -1.54 1.94
CA GLU A 75 -7.75 -1.64 0.89
C GLU A 75 -8.23 -1.03 -0.43
N LEU A 76 -9.47 -1.27 -0.84
CA LEU A 76 -10.05 -0.64 -2.02
C LEU A 76 -10.16 0.89 -1.87
N GLN A 77 -10.62 1.37 -0.70
CA GLN A 77 -10.70 2.80 -0.42
C GLN A 77 -9.33 3.48 -0.46
N ARG A 78 -8.29 2.82 0.08
CA ARG A 78 -6.91 3.33 0.04
C ARG A 78 -6.36 3.43 -1.39
N ALA A 79 -6.77 2.51 -2.26
CA ALA A 79 -6.46 2.58 -3.69
C ALA A 79 -7.24 3.66 -4.45
N GLY A 80 -8.17 4.35 -3.81
CA GLY A 80 -9.06 5.33 -4.43
C GLY A 80 -10.27 4.72 -5.14
N CYS A 81 -10.55 3.44 -4.91
CA CYS A 81 -11.72 2.77 -5.47
C CYS A 81 -12.98 3.12 -4.67
N ASN A 82 -14.07 3.46 -5.36
CA ASN A 82 -15.38 3.69 -4.73
C ASN A 82 -15.96 2.37 -4.21
N THR A 83 -16.39 2.36 -2.95
CA THR A 83 -16.94 1.20 -2.25
C THR A 83 -18.38 1.39 -1.78
N ASP A 84 -19.12 2.36 -2.34
CA ASP A 84 -20.49 2.66 -1.95
C ASP A 84 -21.43 1.45 -2.17
N TYR A 85 -21.11 0.64 -3.19
CA TYR A 85 -21.84 -0.59 -3.52
C TYR A 85 -21.06 -1.88 -3.22
N LEU A 86 -20.05 -1.79 -2.39
CA LEU A 86 -19.47 -2.97 -1.73
C LEU A 86 -20.34 -3.30 -0.51
N ILE A 87 -21.30 -4.16 -0.69
CA ILE A 87 -22.40 -4.41 0.26
C ILE A 87 -21.88 -5.26 1.43
N THR A 88 -22.29 -4.93 2.65
CA THR A 88 -21.97 -5.71 3.84
C THR A 88 -23.02 -6.81 4.06
N ASP A 89 -22.58 -8.07 4.00
CA ASP A 89 -23.40 -9.25 4.28
C ASP A 89 -23.26 -9.63 5.77
N LYS A 90 -24.38 -9.58 6.51
CA LYS A 90 -24.41 -9.90 7.94
C LYS A 90 -24.53 -11.40 8.24
N GLN A 91 -24.75 -12.22 7.23
CA GLN A 91 -25.02 -13.66 7.40
C GLN A 91 -23.88 -14.54 6.90
N ARG A 92 -23.04 -14.02 5.99
CA ARG A 92 -21.96 -14.76 5.35
C ARG A 92 -20.62 -14.16 5.66
N LEU A 93 -19.61 -15.00 5.78
CA LEU A 93 -18.22 -14.57 5.91
C LEU A 93 -17.62 -14.20 4.54
N THR A 94 -16.59 -13.38 4.58
CA THR A 94 -15.75 -13.09 3.41
C THR A 94 -15.03 -14.35 2.95
N GLY A 95 -14.96 -14.57 1.64
CA GLY A 95 -14.21 -15.68 1.06
C GLY A 95 -12.71 -15.57 1.32
N LEU A 96 -12.06 -16.71 1.52
CA LEU A 96 -10.62 -16.82 1.70
C LEU A 96 -10.02 -17.71 0.61
N VAL A 97 -8.81 -17.37 0.20
CA VAL A 97 -7.97 -18.24 -0.64
C VAL A 97 -6.63 -18.41 0.09
N ILE A 98 -6.21 -19.64 0.29
CA ILE A 98 -4.90 -19.95 0.86
C ILE A 98 -4.03 -20.51 -0.25
N LEU A 99 -2.82 -19.98 -0.38
CA LEU A 99 -1.94 -20.37 -1.46
C LEU A 99 -0.46 -20.29 -1.08
N GLY A 100 0.33 -21.11 -1.75
CA GLY A 100 1.77 -21.10 -1.69
C GLY A 100 2.38 -20.87 -3.06
N ILE A 101 3.64 -20.45 -3.09
CA ILE A 101 4.47 -20.40 -4.29
C ILE A 101 5.63 -21.36 -4.07
N LYS A 102 5.62 -22.49 -4.77
CA LYS A 102 6.72 -23.45 -4.72
C LYS A 102 7.76 -23.12 -5.79
N ASP A 103 7.31 -22.90 -7.00
CA ASP A 103 8.10 -22.48 -8.16
C ASP A 103 7.21 -21.72 -9.17
N GLN A 104 7.74 -21.43 -10.35
CA GLN A 104 7.03 -20.68 -11.38
C GLN A 104 5.74 -21.38 -11.88
N GLU A 105 5.68 -22.71 -11.80
CA GLU A 105 4.60 -23.54 -12.35
C GLU A 105 3.73 -24.15 -11.25
N THR A 106 4.29 -24.34 -10.02
CA THR A 106 3.62 -25.02 -8.91
C THR A 106 3.23 -24.00 -7.82
N PHE A 107 1.95 -23.76 -7.67
CA PHE A 107 1.37 -22.84 -6.68
C PHE A 107 0.07 -23.43 -6.13
N PRO A 108 0.15 -24.32 -5.12
CA PRO A 108 -1.03 -24.91 -4.50
C PRO A 108 -2.00 -23.84 -4.03
N LEU A 109 -3.29 -24.03 -4.31
CA LEU A 109 -4.33 -23.03 -4.18
C LEU A 109 -5.61 -23.67 -3.64
N ILE A 110 -6.10 -23.23 -2.50
CA ILE A 110 -7.32 -23.73 -1.86
C ILE A 110 -8.33 -22.62 -1.72
N PHE A 111 -9.52 -22.82 -2.25
CA PHE A 111 -10.63 -21.87 -2.16
C PHE A 111 -11.57 -22.19 -0.99
N TYR A 112 -11.55 -21.39 0.06
CA TYR A 112 -12.55 -21.39 1.12
C TYR A 112 -13.66 -20.40 0.73
N ARG A 113 -14.49 -20.79 -0.26
CA ARG A 113 -15.49 -19.90 -0.87
C ARG A 113 -16.91 -20.46 -0.85
N GLU A 114 -17.16 -21.54 -0.15
CA GLU A 114 -18.50 -22.12 -0.07
C GLU A 114 -19.42 -21.18 0.72
N ASN A 115 -20.54 -20.75 0.09
CA ASN A 115 -21.54 -19.85 0.67
C ASN A 115 -20.94 -18.56 1.26
N CYS A 116 -19.88 -18.02 0.68
CA CYS A 116 -19.28 -16.77 1.12
C CYS A 116 -20.09 -15.54 0.68
N ALA A 117 -19.75 -14.38 1.24
CA ALA A 117 -20.50 -13.14 1.04
C ALA A 117 -20.62 -12.73 -0.44
N ASP A 118 -19.54 -12.84 -1.22
CA ASP A 118 -19.54 -12.50 -2.64
C ASP A 118 -20.46 -13.38 -3.49
N MET A 119 -20.73 -14.63 -3.06
CA MET A 119 -21.71 -15.52 -3.68
C MET A 119 -23.17 -15.17 -3.32
N GLY A 120 -23.34 -14.35 -2.29
CA GLY A 120 -24.65 -13.84 -1.86
C GLY A 120 -25.18 -12.67 -2.70
N LEU A 121 -24.45 -12.20 -3.71
CA LEU A 121 -24.89 -11.14 -4.60
C LEU A 121 -26.16 -11.57 -5.35
N THR A 122 -27.20 -10.72 -5.32
CA THR A 122 -28.48 -10.96 -5.94
C THR A 122 -28.87 -9.84 -6.91
N PRO A 123 -29.81 -10.05 -7.83
CA PRO A 123 -30.29 -8.99 -8.71
C PRO A 123 -30.84 -7.75 -7.97
N ASP A 124 -31.30 -7.89 -6.74
CA ASP A 124 -31.80 -6.76 -5.95
C ASP A 124 -30.68 -5.81 -5.48
N ASP A 125 -29.46 -6.28 -5.48
CA ASP A 125 -28.26 -5.48 -5.16
C ASP A 125 -27.82 -4.57 -6.32
N ILE A 126 -28.36 -4.75 -7.50
CA ILE A 126 -27.98 -4.03 -8.72
C ILE A 126 -28.83 -2.77 -8.86
N ASP A 127 -28.25 -1.64 -8.48
CA ASP A 127 -28.88 -0.33 -8.58
C ASP A 127 -28.68 0.26 -9.98
N GLU A 128 -29.78 0.60 -10.65
CA GLU A 128 -29.79 1.12 -12.01
C GLU A 128 -29.03 2.45 -12.13
N ASN A 129 -29.25 3.37 -11.17
CA ASN A 129 -28.60 4.69 -11.20
C ASN A 129 -27.10 4.58 -10.97
N PHE A 130 -26.68 3.64 -10.12
CA PHE A 130 -25.27 3.38 -9.92
C PHE A 130 -24.60 2.86 -11.19
N ILE A 131 -25.17 1.87 -11.86
CA ILE A 131 -24.67 1.39 -13.15
C ILE A 131 -24.63 2.55 -14.16
N ALA A 132 -25.73 3.32 -14.29
CA ALA A 132 -25.82 4.46 -15.22
C ALA A 132 -24.76 5.56 -14.95
N SER A 133 -24.21 5.66 -13.75
CA SER A 133 -23.21 6.66 -13.36
C SER A 133 -21.81 6.39 -13.91
N SER A 134 -21.58 5.23 -14.52
CA SER A 134 -20.26 4.82 -15.04
C SER A 134 -20.17 4.95 -16.57
N ARG A 135 -18.93 4.92 -17.08
CA ARG A 135 -18.63 4.81 -18.52
C ARG A 135 -18.63 3.36 -18.98
N ALA A 136 -18.26 2.45 -18.08
CA ALA A 136 -18.11 1.04 -18.38
C ALA A 136 -18.45 0.13 -17.20
N VAL A 137 -18.80 -1.13 -17.52
CA VAL A 137 -18.94 -2.24 -16.58
C VAL A 137 -17.95 -3.33 -16.98
N ALA A 138 -17.10 -3.76 -16.05
CA ALA A 138 -16.17 -4.87 -16.21
C ALA A 138 -16.60 -6.06 -15.36
N VAL A 139 -16.64 -7.23 -15.97
CA VAL A 139 -17.11 -8.49 -15.37
C VAL A 139 -16.00 -9.53 -15.46
N THR A 140 -15.86 -10.37 -14.44
CA THR A 140 -15.03 -11.58 -14.52
C THR A 140 -15.90 -12.83 -14.53
N GLY A 141 -15.52 -13.82 -15.36
CA GLY A 141 -16.34 -15.00 -15.64
C GLY A 141 -16.61 -15.88 -14.42
N THR A 142 -15.83 -15.74 -13.35
CA THR A 142 -16.08 -16.47 -12.08
C THR A 142 -17.45 -16.17 -11.48
N HIS A 143 -18.04 -15.00 -11.72
CA HIS A 143 -19.40 -14.65 -11.27
C HIS A 143 -20.51 -15.18 -12.20
N LEU A 144 -20.16 -15.75 -13.34
CA LEU A 144 -21.10 -16.46 -14.23
C LEU A 144 -21.30 -17.93 -13.82
N SER A 145 -20.48 -18.44 -12.89
CA SER A 145 -20.49 -19.87 -12.48
C SER A 145 -21.61 -20.26 -11.52
N HIS A 146 -22.30 -19.31 -10.90
CA HIS A 146 -23.37 -19.56 -9.94
C HIS A 146 -24.65 -18.84 -10.33
N PRO A 147 -25.84 -19.46 -10.22
CA PRO A 147 -27.10 -18.89 -10.72
C PRO A 147 -27.41 -17.47 -10.22
N ASN A 148 -27.26 -17.21 -8.93
CA ASN A 148 -27.59 -15.89 -8.34
C ASN A 148 -26.63 -14.79 -8.82
N THR A 149 -25.33 -15.05 -8.78
CA THR A 149 -24.32 -14.09 -9.23
C THR A 149 -24.41 -13.85 -10.73
N ARG A 150 -24.69 -14.91 -11.52
CA ARG A 150 -24.98 -14.82 -12.95
C ARG A 150 -26.20 -13.90 -13.23
N ALA A 151 -27.31 -14.09 -12.52
CA ALA A 151 -28.51 -13.26 -12.69
C ALA A 151 -28.22 -11.79 -12.37
N SER A 152 -27.41 -11.52 -11.33
CA SER A 152 -26.98 -10.16 -10.97
C SER A 152 -26.11 -9.52 -12.05
N VAL A 153 -25.15 -10.27 -12.60
CA VAL A 153 -24.30 -9.81 -13.72
C VAL A 153 -25.16 -9.49 -14.94
N LEU A 154 -26.08 -10.37 -15.32
CA LEU A 154 -26.96 -10.15 -16.48
C LEU A 154 -27.81 -8.88 -16.31
N LYS A 155 -28.38 -8.65 -15.12
CA LYS A 155 -29.14 -7.43 -14.82
C LYS A 155 -28.27 -6.17 -14.96
N ALA A 156 -27.05 -6.21 -14.47
CA ALA A 156 -26.11 -5.09 -14.62
C ALA A 156 -25.75 -4.83 -16.09
N LEU A 157 -25.56 -5.88 -16.89
CA LEU A 157 -25.27 -5.79 -18.33
C LEU A 157 -26.48 -5.25 -19.11
N GLU A 158 -27.71 -5.63 -18.72
CA GLU A 158 -28.93 -5.09 -19.31
C GLU A 158 -29.03 -3.58 -19.09
N TYR A 159 -28.76 -3.10 -17.87
CA TYR A 159 -28.68 -1.67 -17.58
C TYR A 159 -27.54 -0.99 -18.34
N ALA A 160 -26.35 -1.62 -18.39
CA ALA A 160 -25.23 -1.08 -19.16
C ALA A 160 -25.60 -0.87 -20.63
N ARG A 161 -26.26 -1.84 -21.26
CA ARG A 161 -26.74 -1.71 -22.65
C ARG A 161 -27.82 -0.65 -22.80
N HIS A 162 -28.77 -0.58 -21.86
CA HIS A 162 -29.83 0.44 -21.88
C HIS A 162 -29.25 1.86 -21.90
N TYR A 163 -28.18 2.09 -21.13
CA TYR A 163 -27.51 3.39 -21.01
C TYR A 163 -26.34 3.57 -21.99
N GLY A 164 -26.09 2.64 -22.89
CA GLY A 164 -25.01 2.71 -23.88
C GLY A 164 -23.62 2.74 -23.25
N LEU A 165 -23.42 2.03 -22.14
CA LEU A 165 -22.13 1.89 -21.48
C LEU A 165 -21.28 0.85 -22.20
N ARG A 166 -19.97 1.01 -22.15
CA ARG A 166 -19.02 -0.02 -22.57
C ARG A 166 -19.06 -1.22 -21.64
N THR A 167 -18.87 -2.41 -22.15
CA THR A 167 -18.89 -3.64 -21.35
C THR A 167 -17.67 -4.50 -21.66
N ALA A 168 -16.99 -4.99 -20.61
CA ALA A 168 -15.81 -5.80 -20.74
C ALA A 168 -15.92 -7.11 -19.94
N LEU A 169 -15.45 -8.21 -20.51
CA LEU A 169 -15.35 -9.51 -19.87
C LEU A 169 -13.88 -9.95 -19.83
N ASP A 170 -13.37 -10.29 -18.65
CA ASP A 170 -12.26 -11.24 -18.51
C ASP A 170 -12.87 -12.62 -18.31
N ILE A 171 -12.56 -13.55 -19.19
CA ILE A 171 -13.16 -14.91 -19.17
C ILE A 171 -12.85 -15.60 -17.84
N ASP A 172 -11.64 -15.41 -17.28
CA ASP A 172 -11.21 -15.86 -15.94
C ASP A 172 -11.79 -17.22 -15.55
N TYR A 173 -11.50 -18.23 -16.36
CA TYR A 173 -11.99 -19.58 -16.14
C TYR A 173 -11.19 -20.30 -15.04
N ARG A 174 -11.93 -20.83 -14.06
CA ARG A 174 -11.39 -21.63 -12.97
C ARG A 174 -12.27 -22.87 -12.78
N PRO A 175 -11.83 -24.07 -13.19
CA PRO A 175 -12.62 -25.30 -13.09
C PRO A 175 -13.22 -25.55 -11.71
N VAL A 176 -12.46 -25.31 -10.63
CA VAL A 176 -12.92 -25.47 -9.24
C VAL A 176 -14.14 -24.59 -8.92
N LEU A 177 -14.20 -23.37 -9.43
CA LEU A 177 -15.31 -22.45 -9.19
C LEU A 177 -16.57 -22.79 -10.02
N TRP A 178 -16.40 -23.62 -11.05
CA TRP A 178 -17.48 -24.20 -11.84
C TRP A 178 -17.89 -25.59 -11.37
N GLY A 179 -17.32 -26.07 -10.24
CA GLY A 179 -17.63 -27.39 -9.68
C GLY A 179 -17.09 -28.57 -10.47
N LEU A 180 -16.06 -28.36 -11.28
CA LEU A 180 -15.47 -29.41 -12.15
C LEU A 180 -14.28 -30.12 -11.48
N THR A 181 -13.76 -29.59 -10.37
CA THR A 181 -12.71 -30.20 -9.54
C THR A 181 -13.12 -30.18 -8.08
N SER A 182 -12.36 -30.87 -7.23
CA SER A 182 -12.53 -30.76 -5.77
C SER A 182 -12.15 -29.37 -5.26
N LEU A 183 -12.71 -28.96 -4.13
CA LEU A 183 -12.43 -27.64 -3.52
C LEU A 183 -10.94 -27.41 -3.18
N GLY A 184 -10.18 -28.48 -3.00
CA GLY A 184 -8.74 -28.42 -2.73
C GLY A 184 -7.86 -28.35 -3.99
N ASP A 185 -8.43 -28.48 -5.18
CA ASP A 185 -7.72 -28.41 -6.47
C ASP A 185 -8.01 -27.08 -7.18
N GLY A 186 -7.43 -26.03 -6.66
CA GLY A 186 -7.48 -24.69 -7.27
C GLY A 186 -6.43 -24.45 -8.36
N GLU A 187 -5.47 -25.36 -8.51
CA GLU A 187 -4.36 -25.22 -9.46
C GLU A 187 -4.76 -25.54 -10.90
N THR A 188 -5.67 -26.49 -11.08
CA THR A 188 -6.12 -26.91 -12.42
C THR A 188 -6.69 -25.73 -13.19
N ARG A 189 -6.08 -25.43 -14.34
CA ARG A 189 -6.41 -24.26 -15.16
C ARG A 189 -7.47 -24.53 -16.21
N PHE A 190 -7.50 -25.73 -16.73
CA PHE A 190 -8.41 -26.10 -17.82
C PHE A 190 -8.99 -27.50 -17.65
N ILE A 191 -10.31 -27.58 -17.76
CA ILE A 191 -11.08 -28.81 -17.96
C ILE A 191 -12.14 -28.49 -18.99
N ALA A 192 -12.18 -29.27 -20.11
CA ALA A 192 -13.21 -29.11 -21.13
C ALA A 192 -14.59 -29.41 -20.54
N SER A 193 -15.56 -28.54 -20.78
CA SER A 193 -16.95 -28.70 -20.32
C SER A 193 -17.91 -28.05 -21.28
N GLN A 194 -18.71 -28.86 -21.94
CA GLN A 194 -19.73 -28.37 -22.88
C GLN A 194 -20.76 -27.46 -22.20
N SER A 195 -21.15 -27.78 -20.96
CA SER A 195 -22.10 -26.96 -20.21
C SER A 195 -21.53 -25.57 -19.87
N VAL A 196 -20.26 -25.47 -19.51
CA VAL A 196 -19.60 -24.18 -19.27
C VAL A 196 -19.48 -23.39 -20.58
N THR A 197 -19.06 -24.04 -21.67
CA THR A 197 -19.00 -23.43 -23.00
C THR A 197 -20.34 -22.80 -23.37
N GLN A 198 -21.43 -23.57 -23.23
CA GLN A 198 -22.77 -23.08 -23.54
C GLN A 198 -23.16 -21.89 -22.69
N GLN A 199 -22.94 -21.97 -21.37
CA GLN A 199 -23.25 -20.89 -20.46
C GLN A 199 -22.44 -19.60 -20.74
N LEU A 200 -21.19 -19.72 -21.14
CA LEU A 200 -20.38 -18.57 -21.57
C LEU A 200 -20.92 -18.00 -22.88
N GLN A 201 -21.15 -18.81 -23.90
CA GLN A 201 -21.62 -18.36 -25.21
C GLN A 201 -22.97 -17.64 -25.16
N GLU A 202 -23.86 -18.00 -24.23
CA GLU A 202 -25.13 -17.30 -24.00
C GLU A 202 -24.97 -15.83 -23.61
N VAL A 203 -23.83 -15.43 -23.03
CA VAL A 203 -23.61 -14.07 -22.49
C VAL A 203 -22.60 -13.25 -23.31
N LEU A 204 -21.81 -13.87 -24.20
CA LEU A 204 -20.75 -13.16 -24.95
C LEU A 204 -21.26 -11.97 -25.77
N HIS A 205 -22.51 -12.00 -26.23
CA HIS A 205 -23.11 -10.95 -27.04
C HIS A 205 -23.39 -9.66 -26.25
N TYR A 206 -23.29 -9.68 -24.91
CA TYR A 206 -23.43 -8.49 -24.06
C TYR A 206 -22.19 -7.61 -24.06
N PHE A 207 -21.03 -8.12 -24.47
CA PHE A 207 -19.76 -7.45 -24.26
C PHE A 207 -19.23 -6.77 -25.54
N ASP A 208 -18.54 -5.63 -25.33
CA ASP A 208 -17.80 -4.89 -26.36
C ASP A 208 -16.33 -5.30 -26.39
N LEU A 209 -15.78 -5.79 -25.26
CA LEU A 209 -14.43 -6.28 -25.10
C LEU A 209 -14.45 -7.63 -24.38
N ILE A 210 -13.79 -8.64 -24.94
CA ILE A 210 -13.60 -9.96 -24.32
C ILE A 210 -12.11 -10.28 -24.27
N VAL A 211 -11.62 -10.56 -23.08
CA VAL A 211 -10.21 -10.82 -22.79
C VAL A 211 -10.07 -12.23 -22.23
N GLY A 212 -9.07 -12.97 -22.66
CA GLY A 212 -8.80 -14.30 -22.15
C GLY A 212 -7.43 -14.82 -22.57
N THR A 213 -6.94 -15.86 -21.89
CA THR A 213 -5.81 -16.68 -22.35
C THR A 213 -6.26 -17.60 -23.49
N GLU A 214 -5.32 -18.28 -24.15
CA GLU A 214 -5.65 -19.29 -25.16
C GLU A 214 -6.58 -20.35 -24.57
N GLU A 215 -6.30 -20.86 -23.36
CA GLU A 215 -7.12 -21.86 -22.65
C GLU A 215 -8.52 -21.33 -22.27
N GLU A 216 -8.61 -20.06 -21.88
CA GLU A 216 -9.88 -19.41 -21.59
C GLU A 216 -10.72 -19.23 -22.87
N PHE A 217 -10.10 -18.98 -24.02
CA PHE A 217 -10.81 -19.03 -25.31
C PHE A 217 -11.19 -20.45 -25.69
N HIS A 218 -10.37 -21.47 -25.34
CA HIS A 218 -10.75 -22.88 -25.59
C HIS A 218 -12.06 -23.24 -24.88
N ILE A 219 -12.24 -22.87 -23.61
CA ILE A 219 -13.50 -23.16 -22.91
C ILE A 219 -14.66 -22.32 -23.46
N ALA A 220 -14.46 -21.06 -23.82
CA ALA A 220 -15.49 -20.20 -24.38
C ALA A 220 -15.91 -20.63 -25.80
N GLY A 221 -14.96 -21.12 -26.58
CA GLY A 221 -15.19 -21.59 -27.97
C GLY A 221 -15.54 -23.08 -28.10
N GLY A 222 -15.30 -23.87 -27.03
CA GLY A 222 -15.61 -25.30 -27.02
C GLY A 222 -14.65 -26.19 -27.85
N THR A 223 -13.42 -25.74 -28.09
CA THR A 223 -12.37 -26.48 -28.78
C THR A 223 -10.99 -26.06 -28.29
N THR A 224 -10.02 -26.96 -28.40
CA THR A 224 -8.62 -26.70 -28.01
C THR A 224 -7.74 -26.12 -29.12
N ASP A 225 -8.28 -25.95 -30.32
CA ASP A 225 -7.65 -25.13 -31.37
C ASP A 225 -7.99 -23.66 -31.13
N THR A 226 -6.99 -22.84 -30.82
CA THR A 226 -7.19 -21.45 -30.38
C THR A 226 -7.85 -20.60 -31.46
N LEU A 227 -7.45 -20.70 -32.73
CA LEU A 227 -8.08 -19.93 -33.82
C LEU A 227 -9.51 -20.39 -34.09
N ALA A 228 -9.78 -21.68 -34.00
CA ALA A 228 -11.15 -22.22 -34.13
C ALA A 228 -12.01 -21.76 -32.95
N ALA A 229 -11.47 -21.75 -31.72
CA ALA A 229 -12.15 -21.25 -30.52
C ALA A 229 -12.49 -19.75 -30.66
N LEU A 230 -11.52 -18.92 -31.06
CA LEU A 230 -11.74 -17.50 -31.35
C LEU A 230 -12.81 -17.26 -32.41
N LYS A 231 -12.84 -18.09 -33.50
CA LYS A 231 -13.89 -18.04 -34.51
C LYS A 231 -15.27 -18.39 -33.93
N ALA A 232 -15.34 -19.37 -33.02
CA ALA A 232 -16.60 -19.73 -32.36
C ALA A 232 -17.09 -18.56 -31.45
N VAL A 233 -16.20 -17.94 -30.69
CA VAL A 233 -16.51 -16.76 -29.88
C VAL A 233 -16.94 -15.57 -30.75
N ARG A 234 -16.27 -15.34 -31.90
CA ARG A 234 -16.62 -14.30 -32.88
C ARG A 234 -18.04 -14.49 -33.43
N LYS A 235 -18.48 -15.74 -33.66
CA LYS A 235 -19.86 -16.04 -34.09
C LYS A 235 -20.90 -15.65 -33.04
N ALA A 236 -20.54 -15.76 -31.74
CA ALA A 236 -21.41 -15.44 -30.61
C ALA A 236 -21.35 -13.96 -30.21
N SER A 237 -20.30 -13.21 -30.59
CA SER A 237 -20.09 -11.83 -30.17
C SER A 237 -19.38 -10.98 -31.21
N LYS A 238 -19.77 -9.68 -31.28
CA LYS A 238 -19.09 -8.66 -32.07
C LYS A 238 -18.00 -7.92 -31.32
N ALA A 239 -17.72 -8.31 -30.07
CA ALA A 239 -16.74 -7.69 -29.22
C ALA A 239 -15.34 -7.67 -29.85
N THR A 240 -14.51 -6.71 -29.48
CA THR A 240 -13.07 -6.85 -29.68
C THR A 240 -12.56 -7.99 -28.80
N LEU A 241 -11.82 -8.94 -29.39
CA LEU A 241 -11.24 -10.06 -28.66
C LEU A 241 -9.76 -9.80 -28.41
N VAL A 242 -9.30 -9.97 -27.16
CA VAL A 242 -7.88 -9.86 -26.79
C VAL A 242 -7.42 -11.20 -26.24
N CYS A 243 -6.60 -11.89 -27.03
CA CYS A 243 -6.04 -13.19 -26.67
C CYS A 243 -4.67 -13.01 -26.02
N LYS A 244 -4.58 -13.32 -24.72
CA LYS A 244 -3.33 -13.32 -23.93
C LYS A 244 -2.51 -14.57 -24.29
N ARG A 245 -1.23 -14.41 -24.62
CA ARG A 245 -0.32 -15.48 -25.05
C ARG A 245 0.91 -15.59 -24.15
N GLY A 246 0.72 -15.36 -22.86
CA GLY A 246 1.77 -15.43 -21.85
C GLY A 246 2.93 -14.49 -22.17
N ALA A 247 4.16 -15.01 -22.10
CA ALA A 247 5.38 -14.22 -22.35
C ALA A 247 5.49 -13.67 -23.77
N LEU A 248 4.74 -14.19 -24.73
CA LEU A 248 4.70 -13.65 -26.09
C LEU A 248 3.98 -12.31 -26.17
N GLY A 249 3.05 -12.06 -25.25
CA GLY A 249 2.21 -10.87 -25.24
C GLY A 249 0.76 -11.16 -25.55
N CYS A 250 0.13 -10.40 -26.45
CA CYS A 250 -1.28 -10.61 -26.82
C CYS A 250 -1.58 -10.25 -28.28
N VAL A 251 -2.73 -10.70 -28.76
CA VAL A 251 -3.24 -10.36 -30.09
C VAL A 251 -4.65 -9.78 -29.95
N VAL A 252 -4.93 -8.69 -30.66
CA VAL A 252 -6.23 -8.01 -30.69
C VAL A 252 -6.93 -8.32 -32.00
N PHE A 253 -8.19 -8.71 -31.91
CA PHE A 253 -9.06 -9.00 -33.05
C PHE A 253 -10.28 -8.08 -32.99
N GLU A 254 -10.35 -7.08 -33.84
CA GLU A 254 -11.51 -6.18 -33.97
C GLU A 254 -12.53 -6.73 -35.02
N GLY A 255 -12.04 -7.47 -35.98
CA GLY A 255 -12.82 -8.07 -37.08
C GLY A 255 -12.78 -9.59 -37.09
N ASP A 256 -12.77 -10.14 -38.30
CA ASP A 256 -12.74 -11.60 -38.52
C ASP A 256 -11.44 -12.22 -37.98
N ILE A 257 -11.55 -13.47 -37.54
CA ILE A 257 -10.40 -14.23 -37.05
C ILE A 257 -9.72 -14.91 -38.24
N PRO A 258 -8.41 -14.70 -38.46
CA PRO A 258 -7.68 -15.28 -39.58
C PRO A 258 -7.52 -16.82 -39.44
N ASP A 259 -7.09 -17.46 -40.52
CA ASP A 259 -6.80 -18.90 -40.53
C ASP A 259 -5.40 -19.25 -39.98
N SER A 260 -4.51 -18.28 -39.87
CA SER A 260 -3.14 -18.46 -39.39
C SER A 260 -2.73 -17.32 -38.47
N TRP A 261 -1.91 -17.64 -37.46
CA TRP A 261 -1.25 -16.66 -36.59
C TRP A 261 -0.33 -15.71 -37.36
N ASP A 262 0.24 -16.12 -38.49
CA ASP A 262 1.10 -15.31 -39.33
C ASP A 262 0.38 -14.07 -39.91
N ALA A 263 -0.95 -14.13 -40.00
CA ALA A 263 -1.77 -13.01 -40.42
C ALA A 263 -2.21 -12.09 -39.28
N THR A 264 -1.67 -12.27 -38.07
CA THR A 264 -2.01 -11.47 -36.88
C THR A 264 -0.89 -10.51 -36.52
N GLN A 265 -1.26 -9.40 -35.86
CA GLN A 265 -0.31 -8.46 -35.27
C GLN A 265 -0.13 -8.76 -33.78
N LEU A 266 1.01 -9.35 -33.44
CA LEU A 266 1.38 -9.60 -32.05
C LEU A 266 1.79 -8.30 -31.34
N GLN A 267 1.13 -7.99 -30.23
CA GLN A 267 1.55 -6.97 -29.29
C GLN A 267 2.53 -7.61 -28.31
N SER A 268 3.81 -7.35 -28.49
CA SER A 268 4.90 -8.04 -27.78
C SER A 268 4.78 -7.93 -26.26
N GLY A 269 5.01 -9.04 -25.57
CA GLY A 269 5.11 -9.08 -24.12
C GLY A 269 6.39 -8.44 -23.60
N VAL A 270 6.40 -8.11 -22.32
CA VAL A 270 7.59 -7.61 -21.62
C VAL A 270 8.25 -8.79 -20.89
N ARG A 271 9.50 -9.07 -21.23
CA ARG A 271 10.25 -10.20 -20.66
C ARG A 271 10.91 -9.81 -19.33
N VAL A 272 10.49 -10.49 -18.27
CA VAL A 272 11.04 -10.38 -16.92
C VAL A 272 11.30 -11.78 -16.35
N GLU A 273 12.07 -11.86 -15.27
CA GLU A 273 12.15 -13.09 -14.49
C GLU A 273 10.84 -13.28 -13.70
N VAL A 274 10.25 -14.46 -13.83
CA VAL A 274 8.93 -14.79 -13.27
C VAL A 274 9.10 -15.46 -11.91
N LEU A 275 8.49 -14.89 -10.87
CA LEU A 275 8.36 -15.52 -9.55
C LEU A 275 7.15 -16.47 -9.52
N ASN A 276 6.02 -15.99 -10.01
CA ASN A 276 4.75 -16.75 -10.11
C ASN A 276 3.84 -16.11 -11.15
N VAL A 277 2.84 -16.85 -11.63
CA VAL A 277 1.90 -16.37 -12.65
C VAL A 277 0.55 -15.91 -12.09
N LEU A 278 0.37 -15.95 -10.76
CA LEU A 278 -0.89 -15.55 -10.12
C LEU A 278 -1.13 -14.05 -10.27
N GLY A 279 -2.36 -13.68 -10.62
CA GLY A 279 -2.75 -12.29 -10.77
C GLY A 279 -2.27 -11.58 -12.05
N ALA A 280 -1.49 -12.27 -12.90
CA ALA A 280 -1.04 -11.70 -14.17
C ALA A 280 -2.20 -11.26 -15.07
N GLY A 281 -3.28 -12.06 -15.12
CA GLY A 281 -4.50 -11.76 -15.87
C GLY A 281 -5.20 -10.51 -15.38
N ASP A 282 -5.37 -10.39 -14.06
CA ASP A 282 -6.05 -9.25 -13.44
C ASP A 282 -5.24 -7.95 -13.65
N ALA A 283 -3.92 -8.03 -13.54
CA ALA A 283 -3.02 -6.91 -13.81
C ALA A 283 -3.03 -6.51 -15.29
N PHE A 284 -3.00 -7.50 -16.19
CA PHE A 284 -3.16 -7.28 -17.62
C PHE A 284 -4.47 -6.55 -17.93
N MET A 285 -5.60 -7.06 -17.38
CA MET A 285 -6.91 -6.44 -17.56
C MET A 285 -6.94 -4.99 -17.03
N SER A 286 -6.30 -4.73 -15.90
CA SER A 286 -6.23 -3.38 -15.34
C SER A 286 -5.50 -2.38 -16.25
N GLY A 287 -4.34 -2.78 -16.80
CA GLY A 287 -3.59 -1.99 -17.76
C GLY A 287 -4.33 -1.81 -19.09
N LEU A 288 -5.00 -2.87 -19.58
CA LEU A 288 -5.79 -2.82 -20.81
C LEU A 288 -6.97 -1.85 -20.68
N LEU A 289 -7.71 -1.92 -19.56
CA LEU A 289 -8.84 -1.02 -19.29
C LEU A 289 -8.39 0.44 -19.18
N ARG A 290 -7.21 0.72 -18.63
CA ARG A 290 -6.64 2.08 -18.63
C ARG A 290 -6.56 2.64 -20.04
N GLY A 291 -5.97 1.93 -20.99
CA GLY A 291 -5.84 2.39 -22.37
C GLY A 291 -7.20 2.44 -23.09
N TRP A 292 -7.97 1.39 -23.00
CA TRP A 292 -9.26 1.27 -23.68
C TRP A 292 -10.29 2.32 -23.26
N LEU A 293 -10.36 2.64 -21.97
CA LEU A 293 -11.30 3.65 -21.45
C LEU A 293 -10.83 5.10 -21.66
N ASN A 294 -9.55 5.30 -21.93
CA ASN A 294 -8.99 6.57 -22.33
C ASN A 294 -8.95 6.77 -23.85
N ASP A 295 -9.55 5.84 -24.62
CA ASP A 295 -9.61 5.88 -26.07
C ASP A 295 -8.22 5.92 -26.74
N GLU A 296 -7.22 5.30 -26.09
CA GLU A 296 -5.87 5.15 -26.62
C GLU A 296 -5.82 4.03 -27.68
N SER A 297 -4.75 3.99 -28.49
CA SER A 297 -4.57 2.92 -29.47
C SER A 297 -4.46 1.54 -28.81
N TRP A 298 -4.84 0.48 -29.51
CA TRP A 298 -4.67 -0.90 -29.01
C TRP A 298 -3.21 -1.23 -28.72
N GLU A 299 -2.26 -0.69 -29.50
CA GLU A 299 -0.84 -0.83 -29.24
C GLU A 299 -0.49 -0.29 -27.83
N GLN A 300 -0.95 0.92 -27.50
CA GLN A 300 -0.68 1.55 -26.20
C GLN A 300 -1.42 0.83 -25.06
N ALA A 301 -2.69 0.45 -25.27
CA ALA A 301 -3.47 -0.29 -24.28
C ALA A 301 -2.83 -1.65 -23.96
N CYS A 302 -2.38 -2.39 -25.00
CA CYS A 302 -1.69 -3.66 -24.82
C CYS A 302 -0.29 -3.49 -24.20
N ARG A 303 0.40 -2.39 -24.48
CA ARG A 303 1.68 -2.06 -23.84
C ARG A 303 1.51 -1.90 -22.34
N TYR A 304 0.49 -1.18 -21.87
CA TYR A 304 0.16 -1.08 -20.45
C TYR A 304 -0.19 -2.45 -19.86
N ALA A 305 -1.03 -3.19 -20.54
CA ALA A 305 -1.49 -4.51 -20.11
C ALA A 305 -0.34 -5.51 -19.92
N ASN A 306 0.53 -5.64 -20.92
CA ASN A 306 1.69 -6.53 -20.89
C ASN A 306 2.68 -6.12 -19.79
N ALA A 307 2.93 -4.83 -19.61
CA ALA A 307 3.84 -4.33 -18.56
C ALA A 307 3.27 -4.50 -17.15
N CYS A 308 1.97 -4.28 -16.94
CA CYS A 308 1.30 -4.59 -15.66
C CYS A 308 1.43 -6.07 -15.31
N GLY A 309 1.15 -6.96 -16.26
CA GLY A 309 1.32 -8.39 -16.08
C GLY A 309 2.76 -8.77 -15.73
N ALA A 310 3.75 -8.22 -16.45
CA ALA A 310 5.17 -8.46 -16.21
C ALA A 310 5.62 -8.04 -14.79
N LEU A 311 5.17 -6.88 -14.31
CA LEU A 311 5.48 -6.43 -12.95
C LEU A 311 4.89 -7.35 -11.89
N VAL A 312 3.62 -7.76 -12.04
CA VAL A 312 2.96 -8.64 -11.08
C VAL A 312 3.61 -10.02 -11.02
N VAL A 313 3.94 -10.64 -12.16
CA VAL A 313 4.58 -11.98 -12.15
C VAL A 313 5.97 -11.99 -11.53
N SER A 314 6.63 -10.84 -11.41
CA SER A 314 7.95 -10.71 -10.78
C SER A 314 7.89 -10.53 -9.25
N ARG A 315 6.68 -10.37 -8.67
CA ARG A 315 6.49 -10.00 -7.26
C ARG A 315 5.62 -10.98 -6.50
N HIS A 316 5.63 -10.84 -5.17
CA HIS A 316 4.79 -11.62 -4.26
C HIS A 316 3.41 -10.94 -4.10
N GLY A 317 2.33 -11.69 -4.31
CA GLY A 317 0.96 -11.18 -4.23
C GLY A 317 0.40 -10.76 -5.60
N CYS A 318 -0.89 -10.44 -5.65
CA CYS A 318 -1.58 -9.93 -6.83
C CYS A 318 -1.87 -8.43 -6.71
N ALA A 319 -2.91 -8.02 -5.99
CA ALA A 319 -3.24 -6.61 -5.81
C ALA A 319 -2.06 -5.77 -5.27
N PRO A 320 -1.34 -6.19 -4.21
CA PRO A 320 -0.21 -5.40 -3.71
C PRO A 320 1.00 -5.38 -4.64
N ALA A 321 1.05 -6.25 -5.65
CA ALA A 321 2.12 -6.29 -6.65
C ALA A 321 1.83 -5.42 -7.88
N MET A 322 0.58 -4.96 -8.04
CA MET A 322 0.17 -4.15 -9.18
C MET A 322 0.85 -2.79 -9.16
N PRO A 323 1.38 -2.31 -10.29
CA PRO A 323 2.03 -1.01 -10.37
C PRO A 323 1.01 0.13 -10.28
N THR A 324 1.41 1.24 -9.67
CA THR A 324 0.72 2.51 -9.87
C THR A 324 0.99 3.06 -11.28
N LYS A 325 0.23 4.08 -11.67
CA LYS A 325 0.45 4.75 -12.96
C LYS A 325 1.90 5.23 -13.11
N GLU A 326 2.43 5.90 -12.09
CA GLU A 326 3.78 6.46 -12.09
C GLU A 326 4.86 5.38 -12.19
N GLU A 327 4.70 4.31 -11.43
CA GLU A 327 5.61 3.17 -11.48
C GLU A 327 5.59 2.47 -12.84
N LEU A 328 4.39 2.30 -13.43
CA LEU A 328 4.23 1.71 -14.76
C LEU A 328 4.90 2.57 -15.83
N ASP A 329 4.74 3.88 -15.77
CA ASP A 329 5.34 4.83 -16.73
C ASP A 329 6.88 4.81 -16.61
N ASP A 330 7.45 4.74 -15.39
CA ASP A 330 8.89 4.55 -15.17
C ASP A 330 9.37 3.21 -15.75
N PHE A 331 8.71 2.11 -15.43
CA PHE A 331 9.07 0.79 -15.94
C PHE A 331 9.06 0.76 -17.47
N LEU A 332 8.01 1.28 -18.11
CA LEU A 332 7.89 1.34 -19.57
C LEU A 332 8.99 2.17 -20.24
N SER A 333 9.58 3.13 -19.53
CA SER A 333 10.73 3.90 -20.04
C SER A 333 12.04 3.12 -20.02
N ARG A 334 12.15 2.02 -19.24
CA ARG A 334 13.39 1.27 -18.94
C ARG A 334 13.26 -0.25 -19.11
N HIS A 335 12.09 -0.78 -19.54
CA HIS A 335 11.78 -2.21 -19.55
C HIS A 335 12.76 -3.08 -20.35
N ASP A 336 13.46 -2.52 -21.32
CA ASP A 336 14.49 -3.23 -22.08
C ASP A 336 15.68 -3.62 -21.22
N THR A 337 15.99 -2.84 -20.19
CA THR A 337 17.15 -3.04 -19.29
C THR A 337 16.76 -3.69 -17.97
N VAL A 338 15.51 -3.54 -17.50
CA VAL A 338 15.03 -4.07 -16.21
C VAL A 338 14.44 -5.46 -16.40
N LYS A 339 15.23 -6.50 -16.14
CA LYS A 339 14.78 -7.91 -16.22
C LYS A 339 14.36 -8.50 -14.88
N ARG A 340 14.76 -7.88 -13.78
CA ARG A 340 14.44 -8.23 -12.39
C ARG A 340 13.77 -7.04 -11.70
N PRO A 341 12.46 -6.75 -11.99
CA PRO A 341 11.75 -5.65 -11.35
C PRO A 341 11.70 -5.76 -9.83
N ASP A 342 11.66 -6.98 -9.30
CA ASP A 342 11.70 -7.29 -7.86
C ASP A 342 13.01 -6.84 -7.18
N LEU A 343 14.10 -6.71 -7.91
CA LEU A 343 15.42 -6.26 -7.42
C LEU A 343 15.76 -4.82 -7.85
N ASP A 344 14.97 -4.19 -8.72
CA ASP A 344 15.22 -2.81 -9.13
C ASP A 344 14.86 -1.84 -7.99
N GLY A 345 15.90 -1.18 -7.43
CA GLY A 345 15.74 -0.29 -6.27
C GLY A 345 14.80 0.88 -6.53
N ARG A 346 14.81 1.44 -7.76
CA ARG A 346 13.95 2.57 -8.13
C ARG A 346 12.49 2.14 -8.24
N LEU A 347 12.18 1.00 -8.88
CA LEU A 347 10.82 0.48 -8.95
C LEU A 347 10.28 0.11 -7.57
N ASN A 348 11.11 -0.52 -6.72
CA ASN A 348 10.71 -0.86 -5.35
C ASN A 348 10.45 0.39 -4.51
N HIS A 349 11.27 1.44 -4.66
CA HIS A 349 11.01 2.72 -4.01
C HIS A 349 9.71 3.35 -4.52
N LEU A 350 9.53 3.51 -5.84
CA LEU A 350 8.32 4.06 -6.43
C LEU A 350 7.07 3.29 -5.99
N HIS A 351 7.11 1.96 -6.04
CA HIS A 351 5.99 1.13 -5.59
C HIS A 351 5.62 1.43 -4.14
N ARG A 352 6.60 1.45 -3.23
CA ARG A 352 6.40 1.73 -1.82
C ARG A 352 5.83 3.13 -1.57
N VAL A 353 6.37 4.15 -2.23
CA VAL A 353 6.00 5.55 -1.96
C VAL A 353 4.69 5.96 -2.62
N THR A 354 4.32 5.35 -3.74
CA THR A 354 3.08 5.66 -4.47
C THR A 354 1.88 4.80 -4.04
N THR A 355 2.09 3.75 -3.22
CA THR A 355 1.02 2.93 -2.63
C THR A 355 0.80 3.21 -1.14
N ARG A 356 1.30 4.32 -0.62
CA ARG A 356 1.18 4.70 0.80
C ARG A 356 -0.27 4.77 1.26
N LYS A 357 -0.48 4.31 2.49
CA LYS A 357 -1.83 4.14 3.04
C LYS A 357 -2.43 5.42 3.65
N ARG A 358 -1.60 6.44 3.96
CA ARG A 358 -2.03 7.67 4.66
C ARG A 358 -1.22 8.87 4.19
N GLU A 359 -1.85 10.05 4.24
CA GLU A 359 -1.19 11.34 4.03
C GLU A 359 -1.11 12.12 5.34
N TRP A 360 -0.02 12.88 5.49
CA TRP A 360 0.27 13.67 6.68
C TRP A 360 0.59 15.12 6.27
N PRO A 361 -0.42 15.97 6.04
CA PRO A 361 -0.19 17.36 5.64
C PRO A 361 0.47 18.19 6.74
N GLU A 362 0.17 17.88 8.00
CA GLU A 362 0.75 18.43 9.22
C GLU A 362 1.01 17.29 10.21
N LEU A 363 2.04 17.39 11.04
CA LEU A 363 2.35 16.37 12.02
C LEU A 363 2.86 16.96 13.33
N CYS A 364 2.05 16.89 14.39
CA CYS A 364 2.44 17.25 15.75
C CYS A 364 2.76 15.98 16.53
N VAL A 365 4.04 15.74 16.81
CA VAL A 365 4.51 14.53 17.49
C VAL A 365 4.95 14.84 18.92
N PHE A 366 4.31 14.16 19.88
CA PHE A 366 4.77 14.13 21.25
C PHE A 366 5.77 12.99 21.43
N ALA A 367 7.04 13.32 21.65
CA ALA A 367 8.14 12.36 21.71
C ALA A 367 8.47 11.99 23.16
N PHE A 368 8.12 10.78 23.59
CA PHE A 368 8.50 10.24 24.90
C PHE A 368 9.20 8.86 24.79
N ASP A 369 9.93 8.66 23.69
CA ASP A 369 10.74 7.48 23.40
C ASP A 369 12.06 7.43 24.21
N HIS A 370 12.27 8.38 25.09
CA HIS A 370 13.43 8.47 25.97
C HIS A 370 13.50 7.26 26.91
N ARG A 371 14.63 6.57 26.95
CA ARG A 371 14.87 5.40 27.80
C ARG A 371 15.85 5.75 28.91
N LYS A 372 17.10 6.05 28.53
CA LYS A 372 18.17 6.41 29.48
C LYS A 372 17.80 7.61 30.36
N GLN A 373 17.29 8.68 29.75
CA GLN A 373 16.95 9.91 30.47
C GLN A 373 15.84 9.67 31.51
N LEU A 374 14.83 8.86 31.21
CA LEU A 374 13.77 8.53 32.18
C LEU A 374 14.27 7.58 33.27
N ALA A 375 15.17 6.64 32.97
CA ALA A 375 15.83 5.81 33.96
C ALA A 375 16.70 6.65 34.90
N ASP A 376 17.44 7.61 34.35
CA ASP A 376 18.23 8.55 35.15
C ASP A 376 17.33 9.40 36.07
N MET A 377 16.21 9.95 35.57
CA MET A 377 15.23 10.69 36.39
C MET A 377 14.63 9.84 37.52
N ALA A 378 14.28 8.57 37.23
CA ALA A 378 13.76 7.66 38.25
C ALA A 378 14.81 7.40 39.34
N ARG A 379 16.07 7.19 38.96
CA ARG A 379 17.20 6.99 39.89
C ARG A 379 17.44 8.23 40.72
N GLU A 380 17.44 9.42 40.12
CA GLU A 380 17.57 10.71 40.83
C GLU A 380 16.45 10.92 41.85
N ALA A 381 15.23 10.52 41.52
CA ALA A 381 14.08 10.56 42.42
C ALA A 381 14.05 9.43 43.47
N GLY A 382 15.01 8.49 43.44
CA GLY A 382 15.07 7.37 44.36
C GLY A 382 13.94 6.33 44.18
N VAL A 383 13.34 6.25 42.98
CA VAL A 383 12.24 5.33 42.67
C VAL A 383 12.66 4.28 41.66
N SER A 384 11.93 3.14 41.66
CA SER A 384 12.20 2.07 40.72
C SER A 384 11.83 2.46 39.26
N GLU A 385 12.64 2.00 38.29
CA GLU A 385 12.37 2.13 36.87
C GLU A 385 11.07 1.45 36.47
N THR A 386 10.52 0.53 37.27
CA THR A 386 9.21 -0.10 37.06
C THR A 386 8.04 0.86 37.04
N ARG A 387 8.24 2.10 37.48
CA ARG A 387 7.25 3.19 37.38
C ARG A 387 7.22 3.86 36.00
N ILE A 388 8.26 3.72 35.18
CA ILE A 388 8.37 4.38 33.87
C ILE A 388 7.24 3.96 32.92
N PRO A 389 6.85 2.69 32.81
CA PRO A 389 5.70 2.31 31.96
C PRO A 389 4.38 3.00 32.37
N GLN A 390 4.12 3.16 33.68
CA GLN A 390 2.97 3.94 34.16
C GLN A 390 3.08 5.40 33.72
N LEU A 391 4.24 6.03 33.93
CA LEU A 391 4.49 7.39 33.48
C LEU A 391 4.19 7.57 32.00
N LYS A 392 4.71 6.68 31.13
CA LYS A 392 4.47 6.76 29.68
C LYS A 392 3.00 6.58 29.30
N THR A 393 2.25 5.79 30.03
CA THR A 393 0.80 5.67 29.86
C THR A 393 0.07 6.99 30.20
N LEU A 394 0.51 7.68 31.26
CA LEU A 394 -0.03 9.00 31.62
C LEU A 394 0.35 10.06 30.60
N LEU A 395 1.58 10.03 30.07
CA LEU A 395 2.03 10.92 28.99
C LEU A 395 1.20 10.71 27.71
N LEU A 396 0.90 9.47 27.34
CA LEU A 396 0.00 9.17 26.21
C LEU A 396 -1.39 9.78 26.44
N LYS A 397 -1.95 9.62 27.65
CA LYS A 397 -3.27 10.18 27.98
C LYS A 397 -3.27 11.71 27.86
N ALA A 398 -2.23 12.37 28.34
CA ALA A 398 -2.07 13.81 28.17
C ALA A 398 -2.00 14.22 26.69
N ALA A 399 -1.29 13.43 25.86
CA ALA A 399 -1.24 13.64 24.42
C ALA A 399 -2.60 13.50 23.76
N GLU A 400 -3.37 12.45 24.10
CA GLU A 400 -4.72 12.23 23.56
C GLU A 400 -5.68 13.38 23.93
N GLU A 401 -5.65 13.84 25.20
CA GLU A 401 -6.47 14.97 25.65
C GLU A 401 -6.09 16.27 24.92
N ALA A 402 -4.78 16.59 24.82
CA ALA A 402 -4.30 17.77 24.11
C ALA A 402 -4.65 17.76 22.61
N ALA A 403 -4.48 16.60 21.96
CA ALA A 403 -4.80 16.43 20.55
C ALA A 403 -6.30 16.62 20.28
N ALA A 404 -7.16 16.13 21.18
CA ALA A 404 -8.60 16.30 21.09
C ALA A 404 -9.00 17.79 21.24
N GLU A 405 -8.47 18.49 22.25
CA GLU A 405 -8.70 19.92 22.48
C GLU A 405 -8.23 20.78 21.31
N ALA A 406 -7.03 20.46 20.77
CA ALA A 406 -6.46 21.15 19.62
C ALA A 406 -7.08 20.72 18.27
N LYS A 407 -8.01 19.75 18.27
CA LYS A 407 -8.64 19.18 17.08
C LYS A 407 -7.62 18.74 16.02
N LEU A 408 -6.56 18.06 16.46
CA LEU A 408 -5.52 17.58 15.55
C LEU A 408 -6.02 16.48 14.61
N GLY A 409 -6.88 15.57 15.08
CA GLY A 409 -7.33 14.42 14.30
C GLY A 409 -6.14 13.58 13.81
N HIS A 410 -6.09 13.32 12.52
CA HIS A 410 -5.02 12.53 11.89
C HIS A 410 -3.65 13.23 11.83
N ARG A 411 -3.50 14.46 12.39
CA ARG A 411 -2.23 15.19 12.48
C ARG A 411 -1.48 14.90 13.76
N SER A 412 -2.01 14.01 14.59
CA SER A 412 -1.41 13.62 15.88
C SER A 412 -0.38 12.52 15.69
N GLY A 413 0.71 12.62 16.43
CA GLY A 413 1.72 11.56 16.47
C GLY A 413 2.39 11.41 17.83
N ILE A 414 2.98 10.24 18.05
CA ILE A 414 3.87 9.96 19.18
C ILE A 414 5.17 9.32 18.72
N LEU A 415 6.22 9.51 19.53
CA LEU A 415 7.41 8.66 19.55
C LEU A 415 7.43 7.91 20.88
N ALA A 416 7.39 6.59 20.84
CA ALA A 416 7.42 5.72 22.01
C ALA A 416 8.29 4.48 21.77
N ASP A 417 9.08 4.09 22.78
CA ASP A 417 9.99 2.95 22.73
C ASP A 417 9.32 1.64 23.15
N THR A 418 9.99 0.53 22.88
CA THR A 418 9.55 -0.81 23.27
C THR A 418 9.80 -1.10 24.75
N THR A 419 10.95 -0.66 25.29
CA THR A 419 11.44 -1.06 26.60
C THR A 419 10.51 -0.65 27.75
N TYR A 420 10.03 0.59 27.74
CA TYR A 420 9.12 1.13 28.75
C TYR A 420 7.77 1.59 28.17
N GLY A 421 7.68 1.77 26.86
CA GLY A 421 6.51 2.35 26.20
C GLY A 421 5.55 1.33 25.60
N GLN A 422 5.78 0.03 25.75
CA GLN A 422 4.92 -0.99 25.13
C GLN A 422 3.43 -0.87 25.49
N PRO A 423 3.03 -0.56 26.77
CA PRO A 423 1.63 -0.33 27.09
C PRO A 423 1.03 0.87 26.32
N ALA A 424 1.79 1.94 26.13
CA ALA A 424 1.36 3.10 25.34
C ALA A 424 1.24 2.76 23.85
N LEU A 425 2.20 2.02 23.28
CA LEU A 425 2.13 1.51 21.91
C LEU A 425 0.88 0.66 21.67
N ASN A 426 0.59 -0.29 22.59
CA ASN A 426 -0.58 -1.14 22.50
C ASN A 426 -1.90 -0.33 22.54
N ALA A 427 -1.94 0.72 23.35
CA ALA A 427 -3.12 1.55 23.53
C ALA A 427 -3.44 2.43 22.31
N ILE A 428 -2.39 2.89 21.58
CA ILE A 428 -2.54 3.86 20.48
C ILE A 428 -2.58 3.20 19.09
N THR A 429 -2.00 1.99 18.96
CA THR A 429 -2.00 1.23 17.69
C THR A 429 -3.43 1.02 17.21
N GLY A 430 -3.69 1.26 15.91
CA GLY A 430 -5.02 1.15 15.30
C GLY A 430 -5.91 2.38 15.44
N LYS A 431 -5.50 3.42 16.20
CA LYS A 431 -6.29 4.64 16.39
C LYS A 431 -6.05 5.73 15.32
N GLY A 432 -5.21 5.46 14.34
CA GLY A 432 -4.98 6.40 13.23
C GLY A 432 -3.96 7.49 13.52
N TRP A 433 -3.17 7.37 14.58
CA TRP A 433 -2.07 8.25 14.89
C TRP A 433 -0.81 7.87 14.13
N TRP A 434 0.08 8.85 13.90
CA TRP A 434 1.44 8.58 13.47
C TRP A 434 2.25 8.04 14.66
N ILE A 435 2.86 6.87 14.53
CA ILE A 435 3.54 6.19 15.63
C ILE A 435 4.98 5.92 15.24
N GLY A 436 5.92 6.70 15.75
CA GLY A 436 7.34 6.43 15.59
C GLY A 436 7.89 5.55 16.71
N ARG A 437 8.73 4.58 16.36
CA ARG A 437 9.30 3.62 17.29
C ARG A 437 10.81 3.50 17.06
N PRO A 438 11.65 3.81 18.07
CA PRO A 438 13.10 3.81 17.93
C PRO A 438 13.66 2.39 17.87
N ILE A 439 14.73 2.23 17.09
CA ILE A 439 15.48 0.96 16.95
C ILE A 439 16.92 1.07 17.42
N GLU A 440 17.44 2.30 17.53
CA GLU A 440 18.81 2.54 17.97
C GLU A 440 19.00 2.30 19.46
N LEU A 441 20.19 1.82 19.83
CA LEU A 441 20.66 1.83 21.21
C LEU A 441 20.90 3.28 21.66
N PRO A 442 20.28 3.75 22.75
CA PRO A 442 20.41 5.13 23.20
C PRO A 442 21.86 5.57 23.36
N SER A 443 22.19 6.73 22.78
CA SER A 443 23.51 7.38 22.88
C SER A 443 24.68 6.58 22.28
N SER A 444 24.42 5.55 21.47
CA SER A 444 25.49 4.78 20.82
C SER A 444 26.19 5.60 19.72
N ARG A 445 27.51 5.57 19.72
CA ARG A 445 28.37 6.10 18.68
C ARG A 445 29.68 5.31 18.64
N PRO A 446 29.95 4.50 17.60
CA PRO A 446 29.15 4.31 16.39
C PRO A 446 27.71 3.82 16.69
N LEU A 447 26.80 4.08 15.74
CA LEU A 447 25.41 3.63 15.81
C LEU A 447 25.33 2.11 16.07
N ARG A 448 24.47 1.72 17.00
CA ARG A 448 24.11 0.33 17.30
C ARG A 448 22.58 0.20 17.38
N LEU A 449 22.07 -0.97 17.06
CA LEU A 449 20.65 -1.29 17.25
C LEU A 449 20.42 -1.93 18.61
N GLU A 450 19.28 -1.62 19.25
CA GLU A 450 18.98 -2.06 20.62
C GLU A 450 18.78 -3.58 20.70
N HIS A 451 18.18 -4.22 19.69
CA HIS A 451 17.79 -5.62 19.68
C HIS A 451 18.41 -6.42 18.52
N GLY A 452 19.66 -6.16 18.19
CA GLY A 452 20.39 -6.88 17.15
C GLY A 452 20.18 -6.31 15.75
N ASN A 453 19.65 -7.10 14.81
CA ASN A 453 19.48 -6.65 13.43
C ASN A 453 18.07 -6.16 13.14
N ILE A 454 17.93 -5.32 12.10
CA ILE A 454 16.65 -4.71 11.73
C ILE A 454 15.61 -5.76 11.33
N GLY A 455 16.00 -6.83 10.63
CA GLY A 455 15.07 -7.84 10.16
C GLY A 455 14.34 -8.56 11.29
N SER A 456 15.06 -8.94 12.36
CA SER A 456 14.45 -9.59 13.52
C SER A 456 13.54 -8.66 14.32
N GLN A 457 13.83 -7.36 14.35
CA GLN A 457 12.99 -6.40 15.07
C GLN A 457 11.65 -6.14 14.35
N LEU A 458 11.65 -6.08 13.01
CA LEU A 458 10.45 -5.71 12.25
C LEU A 458 9.44 -6.84 12.05
N ILE A 459 9.79 -8.09 12.35
CA ILE A 459 8.89 -9.24 12.16
C ILE A 459 7.54 -9.06 12.87
N ASP A 460 7.56 -8.55 14.10
CA ASP A 460 6.37 -8.42 14.95
C ASP A 460 5.81 -6.99 15.02
N TRP A 461 6.41 -6.04 14.29
CA TRP A 461 5.92 -4.68 14.33
C TRP A 461 4.67 -4.48 13.48
N PRO A 462 3.63 -3.81 14.01
CA PRO A 462 2.52 -3.35 13.19
C PRO A 462 3.03 -2.47 12.03
N GLN A 463 2.56 -2.75 10.83
CA GLN A 463 3.03 -2.05 9.62
C GLN A 463 2.76 -0.54 9.62
N GLU A 464 1.85 -0.07 10.48
CA GLU A 464 1.59 1.36 10.67
C GLU A 464 2.64 2.08 11.54
N HIS A 465 3.54 1.33 12.19
CA HIS A 465 4.63 1.94 12.96
C HIS A 465 5.74 2.40 12.03
N VAL A 466 6.22 3.61 12.28
CA VAL A 466 7.36 4.21 11.58
C VAL A 466 8.63 3.87 12.33
N VAL A 467 9.60 3.29 11.65
CA VAL A 467 10.92 3.01 12.21
C VAL A 467 11.66 4.33 12.42
N LYS A 468 11.99 4.65 13.64
CA LYS A 468 12.84 5.83 13.95
C LYS A 468 14.26 5.36 14.21
N CYS A 469 15.23 5.96 13.54
CA CYS A 469 16.65 5.72 13.76
C CYS A 469 17.38 7.05 14.00
N LEU A 470 17.96 7.21 15.19
CA LEU A 470 18.82 8.34 15.51
C LEU A 470 20.27 7.98 15.24
N VAL A 471 20.98 8.84 14.54
CA VAL A 471 22.42 8.76 14.36
C VAL A 471 23.12 10.07 14.78
N PHE A 472 24.19 9.94 15.58
CA PHE A 472 25.13 11.02 15.80
C PHE A 472 26.18 10.99 14.70
N TYR A 473 26.10 11.94 13.77
CA TYR A 473 26.92 11.96 12.56
C TYR A 473 27.57 13.31 12.33
N HIS A 474 28.80 13.30 11.86
CA HIS A 474 29.48 14.50 11.41
C HIS A 474 30.19 14.23 10.07
N PRO A 475 30.09 15.13 9.06
CA PRO A 475 30.70 14.90 7.75
C PRO A 475 32.22 14.71 7.80
N HIS A 476 32.86 15.30 8.81
CA HIS A 476 34.31 15.25 9.01
C HIS A 476 34.76 14.22 10.07
N ASP A 477 33.91 13.28 10.46
CA ASP A 477 34.31 12.13 11.29
C ASP A 477 35.35 11.29 10.56
N GLU A 478 36.12 10.49 11.31
CA GLU A 478 37.04 9.51 10.72
C GLU A 478 36.31 8.61 9.71
N ALA A 479 36.99 8.33 8.60
CA ALA A 479 36.39 7.56 7.50
C ALA A 479 35.85 6.20 7.96
N ALA A 480 36.55 5.50 8.85
CA ALA A 480 36.13 4.22 9.40
C ALA A 480 34.81 4.32 10.17
N LEU A 481 34.63 5.35 11.00
CA LEU A 481 33.39 5.58 11.75
C LEU A 481 32.22 5.89 10.82
N ARG A 482 32.46 6.74 9.81
CA ARG A 482 31.42 7.06 8.81
C ARG A 482 30.99 5.81 8.05
N GLN A 483 31.94 5.05 7.51
CA GLN A 483 31.67 3.82 6.77
C GLN A 483 30.88 2.79 7.59
N GLU A 484 31.21 2.63 8.88
CA GLU A 484 30.47 1.73 9.77
C GLU A 484 29.03 2.18 9.97
N GLN A 485 28.81 3.48 10.21
CA GLN A 485 27.47 4.04 10.38
C GLN A 485 26.65 4.03 9.08
N ASP A 486 27.28 4.38 7.96
CA ASP A 486 26.66 4.37 6.62
C ASP A 486 26.17 2.96 6.24
N ALA A 487 27.00 1.94 6.49
CA ALA A 487 26.63 0.55 6.22
C ALA A 487 25.39 0.12 7.03
N LEU A 488 25.37 0.45 8.34
CA LEU A 488 24.23 0.09 9.19
C LEU A 488 22.97 0.86 8.81
N LEU A 489 23.06 2.16 8.49
CA LEU A 489 21.93 2.96 8.05
C LEU A 489 21.36 2.46 6.72
N LEU A 490 22.21 2.02 5.80
CA LEU A 490 21.78 1.41 4.55
C LEU A 490 21.03 0.09 4.80
N ASP A 491 21.49 -0.73 5.75
CA ASP A 491 20.79 -1.95 6.14
C ASP A 491 19.44 -1.66 6.81
N VAL A 492 19.36 -0.63 7.65
CA VAL A 492 18.09 -0.16 8.24
C VAL A 492 17.12 0.26 7.14
N TRP A 493 17.57 1.08 6.19
CA TRP A 493 16.73 1.52 5.07
C TRP A 493 16.24 0.36 4.21
N ARG A 494 17.12 -0.59 3.88
CA ARG A 494 16.76 -1.81 3.14
C ARG A 494 15.74 -2.67 3.91
N GLY A 495 15.93 -2.81 5.24
CA GLY A 495 15.00 -3.51 6.11
C GLY A 495 13.61 -2.88 6.11
N CYS A 496 13.52 -1.55 6.20
CA CYS A 496 12.27 -0.81 6.12
C CYS A 496 11.58 -1.00 4.76
N ASN A 497 12.32 -0.89 3.66
CA ASN A 497 11.77 -1.11 2.32
C ASN A 497 11.23 -2.54 2.15
N LYS A 498 11.96 -3.54 2.63
CA LYS A 498 11.55 -4.96 2.50
C LYS A 498 10.33 -5.30 3.36
N SER A 499 10.19 -4.69 4.53
CA SER A 499 9.06 -4.91 5.45
C SER A 499 7.87 -4.00 5.19
N GLY A 500 8.04 -2.97 4.35
CA GLY A 500 7.00 -1.97 4.05
C GLY A 500 6.80 -0.92 5.14
N HIS A 501 7.70 -0.83 6.14
CA HIS A 501 7.67 0.23 7.15
C HIS A 501 8.25 1.53 6.60
N GLU A 502 7.74 2.67 7.09
CA GLU A 502 8.37 3.97 6.84
C GLU A 502 9.60 4.16 7.74
N LEU A 503 10.57 4.94 7.26
CA LEU A 503 11.76 5.32 8.01
C LEU A 503 11.74 6.81 8.36
N LEU A 504 11.86 7.13 9.65
CA LEU A 504 12.22 8.45 10.16
C LEU A 504 13.71 8.44 10.52
N LEU A 505 14.52 9.16 9.76
CA LEU A 505 15.95 9.32 10.06
C LEU A 505 16.18 10.60 10.84
N GLU A 506 16.62 10.44 12.08
CA GLU A 506 17.01 11.53 12.98
C GLU A 506 18.54 11.70 12.95
N VAL A 507 18.98 12.89 12.56
CA VAL A 507 20.42 13.20 12.46
C VAL A 507 20.79 14.33 13.41
N ILE A 508 21.78 14.08 14.24
CA ILE A 508 22.27 15.06 15.23
C ILE A 508 23.80 15.15 15.13
N LEU A 509 24.31 16.39 15.10
CA LEU A 509 25.74 16.65 15.26
C LEU A 509 26.18 16.28 16.68
N PRO A 510 27.24 15.48 16.85
CA PRO A 510 27.68 15.02 18.17
C PRO A 510 28.15 16.18 19.04
N GLU A 511 27.75 16.19 20.32
CA GLU A 511 28.15 17.23 21.28
C GLU A 511 29.66 17.25 21.54
N SER A 512 30.33 16.12 21.37
CA SER A 512 31.78 15.99 21.51
C SER A 512 32.57 16.73 20.43
N ASN A 513 31.95 17.11 19.31
CA ASN A 513 32.59 17.91 18.27
C ASN A 513 32.21 19.37 18.44
N PRO A 514 33.22 20.29 18.63
CA PRO A 514 32.97 21.74 18.79
C PRO A 514 32.51 22.38 17.45
N ASP A 515 32.81 21.81 16.33
CA ASP A 515 32.39 22.25 15.00
C ASP A 515 30.96 21.77 14.70
N ARG A 516 29.98 22.65 14.90
CA ARG A 516 28.54 22.34 14.84
C ARG A 516 27.80 23.32 13.93
N ASP A 517 28.40 23.62 12.78
CA ASP A 517 27.79 24.52 11.80
C ASP A 517 26.50 23.90 11.21
N GLU A 518 25.44 24.69 11.10
CA GLU A 518 24.15 24.24 10.57
C GLU A 518 24.24 23.73 9.12
N ARG A 519 25.21 24.22 8.33
CA ARG A 519 25.45 23.79 6.95
C ARG A 519 25.71 22.29 6.83
N TYR A 520 26.24 21.65 7.87
CA TYR A 520 26.47 20.21 7.88
C TYR A 520 25.19 19.38 7.78
N TYR A 521 24.02 19.92 8.17
CA TYR A 521 22.76 19.18 7.98
C TYR A 521 22.42 19.01 6.51
N ALA A 522 22.60 20.03 5.67
CA ALA A 522 22.42 19.91 4.23
C ALA A 522 23.46 18.95 3.62
N GLU A 523 24.72 19.00 4.08
CA GLU A 523 25.77 18.08 3.63
C GLU A 523 25.44 16.63 4.00
N MET A 524 24.98 16.35 5.21
CA MET A 524 24.58 15.02 5.66
C MET A 524 23.36 14.49 4.88
N VAL A 525 22.34 15.31 4.63
CA VAL A 525 21.18 14.94 3.81
C VAL A 525 21.63 14.57 2.40
N SER A 526 22.49 15.37 1.78
CA SER A 526 23.08 15.08 0.47
C SER A 526 23.88 13.79 0.46
N HIS A 527 24.69 13.55 1.52
CA HIS A 527 25.47 12.32 1.66
C HIS A 527 24.58 11.07 1.73
N PHE A 528 23.53 11.08 2.55
CA PHE A 528 22.63 9.93 2.69
C PHE A 528 21.84 9.67 1.40
N TYR A 529 21.40 10.69 0.68
CA TYR A 529 20.83 10.51 -0.66
C TYR A 529 21.84 9.93 -1.64
N GLY A 530 23.10 10.37 -1.57
CA GLY A 530 24.21 9.83 -2.38
C GLY A 530 24.49 8.34 -2.13
N LEU A 531 24.21 7.84 -0.92
CA LEU A 531 24.26 6.42 -0.57
C LEU A 531 23.03 5.63 -1.04
N GLY A 532 22.00 6.30 -1.56
CA GLY A 532 20.73 5.71 -1.94
C GLY A 532 19.77 5.51 -0.76
N ILE A 533 19.99 6.17 0.37
CA ILE A 533 19.09 6.17 1.53
C ILE A 533 18.07 7.28 1.32
N GLN A 534 16.81 6.91 1.10
CA GLN A 534 15.67 7.81 0.90
C GLN A 534 14.66 7.61 2.04
N PRO A 535 14.87 8.27 3.20
CA PRO A 535 13.97 8.12 4.33
C PRO A 535 12.63 8.79 4.03
N ASP A 536 11.53 8.21 4.55
CA ASP A 536 10.20 8.81 4.39
C ASP A 536 10.09 10.13 5.15
N TRP A 537 10.78 10.20 6.27
CA TRP A 537 10.79 11.36 7.17
C TRP A 537 12.20 11.72 7.60
N TRP A 538 12.48 13.01 7.64
CA TRP A 538 13.64 13.54 8.33
C TRP A 538 13.24 14.12 9.70
N LYS A 539 14.09 13.93 10.70
CA LYS A 539 13.98 14.62 11.99
C LYS A 539 15.27 15.39 12.23
N LEU A 540 15.18 16.72 12.17
CA LEU A 540 16.33 17.63 12.17
C LEU A 540 16.14 18.73 13.22
N PRO A 541 17.22 19.30 13.79
CA PRO A 541 17.12 20.46 14.64
C PRO A 541 16.67 21.69 13.85
N PRO A 542 16.20 22.75 14.55
CA PRO A 542 15.90 24.02 13.90
C PRO A 542 17.09 24.51 13.05
N GLN A 543 16.78 25.01 11.85
CA GLN A 543 17.72 25.63 10.92
C GLN A 543 17.30 27.07 10.66
N SER A 544 18.23 27.88 10.18
CA SER A 544 17.89 29.19 9.59
C SER A 544 17.00 29.03 8.35
N PRO A 545 16.29 30.08 7.90
CA PRO A 545 15.55 30.03 6.63
C PRO A 545 16.41 29.59 5.44
N ALA A 546 17.68 29.99 5.41
CA ALA A 546 18.62 29.56 4.36
C ALA A 546 18.98 28.07 4.46
N GLY A 547 19.17 27.54 5.65
CA GLY A 547 19.39 26.11 5.90
C GLY A 547 18.19 25.27 5.47
N TRP A 548 16.97 25.68 5.83
CA TRP A 548 15.74 25.01 5.36
C TRP A 548 15.59 25.03 3.85
N GLN A 549 15.94 26.16 3.20
CA GLN A 549 15.90 26.25 1.73
C GLN A 549 16.91 25.30 1.07
N ALA A 550 18.12 25.18 1.61
CA ALA A 550 19.13 24.26 1.09
C ALA A 550 18.68 22.79 1.21
N ILE A 551 18.16 22.40 2.39
CA ILE A 551 17.63 21.05 2.61
C ILE A 551 16.43 20.76 1.71
N SER A 552 15.49 21.72 1.57
CA SER A 552 14.32 21.58 0.71
C SER A 552 14.67 21.27 -0.74
N ARG A 553 15.67 21.95 -1.30
CA ARG A 553 16.16 21.70 -2.67
C ARG A 553 16.73 20.27 -2.81
N LEU A 554 17.51 19.82 -1.82
CA LEU A 554 18.06 18.46 -1.86
C LEU A 554 16.96 17.39 -1.85
N ILE A 555 15.89 17.61 -1.09
CA ILE A 555 14.73 16.70 -1.08
C ILE A 555 14.04 16.73 -2.45
N GLU A 556 13.75 17.90 -2.99
CA GLU A 556 13.10 18.04 -4.32
C GLU A 556 13.89 17.37 -5.44
N GLU A 557 15.21 17.48 -5.41
CA GLU A 557 16.10 16.92 -6.42
C GLU A 557 16.30 15.39 -6.31
N ASN A 558 16.28 14.83 -5.08
CA ASN A 558 16.67 13.44 -4.83
C ASN A 558 15.52 12.52 -4.42
N ASP A 559 14.49 13.05 -3.74
CA ASP A 559 13.34 12.26 -3.28
C ASP A 559 12.06 13.12 -3.21
N PRO A 560 11.43 13.43 -4.35
CA PRO A 560 10.18 14.19 -4.38
C PRO A 560 9.01 13.50 -3.67
N HIS A 561 9.18 12.23 -3.30
CA HIS A 561 8.22 11.46 -2.53
C HIS A 561 8.51 11.42 -1.03
N CYS A 562 9.53 12.11 -0.55
CA CYS A 562 9.75 12.29 0.88
C CYS A 562 8.47 12.86 1.54
N ARG A 563 8.07 12.37 2.69
CA ARG A 563 6.86 12.86 3.37
C ARG A 563 7.10 14.20 4.04
N GLY A 564 8.33 14.49 4.44
CA GLY A 564 8.73 15.76 5.00
C GLY A 564 9.67 15.67 6.18
N ILE A 565 9.78 16.79 6.87
CA ILE A 565 10.67 17.01 7.99
C ILE A 565 9.84 17.31 9.25
N VAL A 566 10.21 16.73 10.38
CA VAL A 566 9.75 17.14 11.71
C VAL A 566 10.90 17.76 12.50
N ILE A 567 10.66 18.92 13.13
CA ILE A 567 11.67 19.64 13.90
C ILE A 567 11.83 18.97 15.27
N LEU A 568 13.06 18.66 15.66
CA LEU A 568 13.38 18.13 16.97
C LEU A 568 13.62 19.24 18.01
N GLY A 569 13.37 18.94 19.30
CA GLY A 569 13.43 19.95 20.37
C GLY A 569 14.77 20.07 21.09
N LEU A 570 15.58 19.01 21.19
CA LEU A 570 16.86 18.94 21.93
C LEU A 570 16.80 19.49 23.37
N ASP A 571 15.64 19.35 24.04
CA ASP A 571 15.44 19.95 25.36
C ASP A 571 15.58 21.49 25.40
N ALA A 572 15.36 22.13 24.24
CA ALA A 572 15.48 23.56 24.11
C ALA A 572 14.38 24.30 24.90
N PRO A 573 14.67 25.49 25.46
CA PRO A 573 13.66 26.35 26.01
C PRO A 573 12.57 26.70 24.99
N GLU A 574 11.37 26.97 25.47
CA GLU A 574 10.18 27.22 24.68
C GLU A 574 10.34 28.35 23.66
N ASP A 575 11.00 29.44 24.06
CA ASP A 575 11.28 30.61 23.21
C ASP A 575 12.17 30.24 21.99
N LYS A 576 13.15 29.36 22.19
CA LYS A 576 13.98 28.86 21.10
C LYS A 576 13.21 27.96 20.14
N LEU A 577 12.30 27.12 20.65
CA LEU A 577 11.42 26.30 19.79
C LEU A 577 10.49 27.19 18.97
N LYS A 578 9.91 28.21 19.58
CA LYS A 578 9.06 29.19 18.91
C LYS A 578 9.81 29.93 17.81
N ALA A 579 11.04 30.36 18.06
CA ALA A 579 11.89 30.95 17.02
C ALA A 579 12.19 29.98 15.89
N GLY A 580 12.54 28.71 16.18
CA GLY A 580 12.77 27.68 15.17
C GLY A 580 11.53 27.36 14.33
N PHE A 581 10.33 27.44 14.89
CA PHE A 581 9.09 27.30 14.14
C PHE A 581 8.84 28.49 13.21
N ALA A 582 9.17 29.71 13.65
CA ALA A 582 9.10 30.90 12.83
C ALA A 582 10.05 30.81 11.62
N ASP A 583 11.29 30.38 11.83
CA ASP A 583 12.30 30.21 10.78
C ASP A 583 11.89 29.13 9.77
N ALA A 584 11.11 28.13 10.18
CA ALA A 584 10.58 27.07 9.33
C ALA A 584 9.28 27.45 8.59
N ALA A 585 8.68 28.62 8.87
CA ALA A 585 7.35 28.98 8.35
C ALA A 585 7.25 28.91 6.83
N GLY A 586 8.32 29.30 6.11
CA GLY A 586 8.40 29.29 4.64
C GLY A 586 8.92 27.99 4.03
N ALA A 587 9.25 26.95 4.82
CA ALA A 587 9.84 25.71 4.34
C ALA A 587 8.74 24.68 4.01
N PRO A 588 8.51 24.32 2.72
CA PRO A 588 7.37 23.49 2.32
C PRO A 588 7.48 22.04 2.81
N TRP A 589 8.70 21.57 3.00
CA TRP A 589 8.99 20.20 3.47
C TRP A 589 8.91 20.03 5.00
N VAL A 590 8.94 21.11 5.78
CA VAL A 590 8.75 21.01 7.23
C VAL A 590 7.27 20.85 7.51
N LYS A 591 6.87 19.68 7.99
CA LYS A 591 5.46 19.29 8.21
C LYS A 591 5.03 19.42 9.67
N GLY A 592 5.97 19.60 10.59
CA GLY A 592 5.64 19.65 12.00
C GLY A 592 6.85 19.55 12.91
N PHE A 593 6.59 19.05 14.09
CA PHE A 593 7.61 18.90 15.14
C PHE A 593 7.50 17.54 15.83
N ALA A 594 8.62 17.11 16.42
CA ALA A 594 8.69 15.94 17.31
C ALA A 594 9.48 16.33 18.57
N VAL A 595 8.76 16.80 19.60
CA VAL A 595 9.31 17.38 20.82
C VAL A 595 8.92 16.55 22.04
N GLY A 596 9.84 16.40 22.99
CA GLY A 596 9.67 15.54 24.16
C GLY A 596 9.88 16.27 25.47
N ARG A 597 11.14 16.31 25.99
CA ARG A 597 11.47 16.76 27.35
C ARG A 597 11.01 18.15 27.67
N THR A 598 11.01 19.08 26.74
CA THR A 598 10.42 20.42 26.92
C THR A 598 8.96 20.37 27.37
N ILE A 599 8.20 19.34 26.92
CA ILE A 599 6.79 19.15 27.27
C ILE A 599 6.64 18.43 28.60
N PHE A 600 7.36 17.32 28.81
CA PHE A 600 7.11 16.42 29.93
C PHE A 600 8.21 16.41 31.02
N GLY A 601 9.39 16.96 30.77
CA GLY A 601 10.57 16.73 31.63
C GLY A 601 10.37 17.16 33.06
N GLN A 602 9.93 18.41 33.29
CA GLN A 602 9.69 18.92 34.65
C GLN A 602 8.50 18.22 35.33
N PRO A 603 7.32 18.12 34.71
CA PRO A 603 6.18 17.42 35.33
C PRO A 603 6.49 15.97 35.68
N SER A 604 7.25 15.26 34.84
CA SER A 604 7.65 13.88 35.11
C SER A 604 8.58 13.74 36.32
N ARG A 605 9.53 14.64 36.50
CA ARG A 605 10.38 14.67 37.72
C ARG A 605 9.54 14.85 38.98
N GLN A 606 8.64 15.81 38.98
CA GLN A 606 7.76 16.10 40.12
C GLN A 606 6.85 14.91 40.44
N TRP A 607 6.32 14.23 39.40
CA TRP A 607 5.51 13.03 39.62
C TRP A 607 6.33 11.85 40.16
N LEU A 608 7.55 11.64 39.67
CA LEU A 608 8.46 10.61 40.20
C LEU A 608 8.85 10.89 41.65
N GLN A 609 9.00 12.15 42.03
CA GLN A 609 9.28 12.59 43.40
C GLN A 609 8.05 12.57 44.34
N GLY A 610 6.86 12.32 43.79
CA GLY A 610 5.60 12.30 44.53
C GLY A 610 5.01 13.68 44.83
N GLU A 611 5.51 14.73 44.16
CA GLU A 611 4.99 16.09 44.26
C GLU A 611 3.72 16.33 43.46
N LEU A 612 3.50 15.54 42.38
CA LEU A 612 2.31 15.56 41.56
C LEU A 612 1.62 14.21 41.61
N ASP A 613 0.29 14.20 41.64
CA ASP A 613 -0.51 13.03 41.37
C ASP A 613 -0.69 12.79 39.84
N ASP A 614 -1.32 11.67 39.46
CA ASP A 614 -1.49 11.28 38.09
C ASP A 614 -2.29 12.33 37.27
N ARG A 615 -3.33 12.93 37.86
CA ARG A 615 -4.17 13.92 37.18
C ARG A 615 -3.42 15.24 36.98
N ALA A 616 -2.73 15.72 37.98
CA ALA A 616 -1.93 16.94 37.91
C ALA A 616 -0.79 16.81 36.88
N LEU A 617 -0.14 15.65 36.79
CA LEU A 617 0.82 15.36 35.74
C LEU A 617 0.17 15.47 34.34
N ILE A 618 -0.96 14.80 34.14
CA ILE A 618 -1.68 14.84 32.86
C ILE A 618 -2.03 16.28 32.49
N ASP A 619 -2.58 17.06 33.41
CA ASP A 619 -3.02 18.43 33.14
C ASP A 619 -1.86 19.35 32.76
N GLN A 620 -0.72 19.25 33.47
CA GLN A 620 0.47 20.04 33.12
C GLN A 620 1.07 19.66 31.77
N VAL A 621 1.25 18.36 31.52
CA VAL A 621 1.81 17.88 30.26
C VAL A 621 0.88 18.22 29.07
N LYS A 622 -0.43 18.06 29.26
CA LYS A 622 -1.44 18.46 28.30
C LYS A 622 -1.35 19.95 27.97
N SER A 623 -1.25 20.82 29.00
CA SER A 623 -1.14 22.25 28.82
C SER A 623 0.12 22.63 28.03
N ASN A 624 1.27 22.06 28.38
CA ASN A 624 2.54 22.33 27.70
C ASN A 624 2.49 21.89 26.23
N TYR A 625 1.93 20.72 25.95
CA TYR A 625 1.82 20.22 24.59
C TYR A 625 0.82 21.03 23.75
N HIS A 626 -0.32 21.39 24.32
CA HIS A 626 -1.31 22.23 23.66
C HIS A 626 -0.74 23.62 23.33
N GLN A 627 0.03 24.20 24.20
CA GLN A 627 0.71 25.47 23.98
C GLN A 627 1.72 25.38 22.82
N LEU A 628 2.50 24.30 22.74
CA LEU A 628 3.45 24.08 21.64
C LEU A 628 2.75 23.92 20.30
N ILE A 629 1.62 23.20 20.26
CA ILE A 629 0.76 23.12 19.07
C ILE A 629 0.28 24.51 18.66
N GLY A 630 -0.11 25.35 19.64
CA GLY A 630 -0.51 26.73 19.38
C GLY A 630 0.60 27.56 18.72
N TYR A 631 1.85 27.45 19.20
CA TYR A 631 3.00 28.14 18.60
C TYR A 631 3.27 27.65 17.17
N TRP A 632 3.24 26.34 16.93
CA TRP A 632 3.41 25.79 15.59
C TRP A 632 2.38 26.36 14.61
N ARG A 633 1.10 26.33 14.99
CA ARG A 633 0.00 26.81 14.15
C ARG A 633 0.00 28.33 13.92
N ALA A 634 0.54 29.11 14.85
CA ALA A 634 0.65 30.55 14.68
C ALA A 634 1.51 30.94 13.46
N PHE A 635 2.49 30.11 13.09
CA PHE A 635 3.36 30.32 11.93
C PHE A 635 2.90 29.58 10.67
N ARG A 636 1.82 28.81 10.74
CA ARG A 636 1.25 28.02 9.63
C ARG A 636 -0.25 28.27 9.46
N PRO A 637 -0.70 29.52 9.22
CA PRO A 637 -2.12 29.80 9.03
C PRO A 637 -2.63 29.10 7.77
N GLY A 638 -3.60 28.20 7.93
CA GLY A 638 -4.27 27.49 6.84
C GLY A 638 -3.86 26.03 6.59
N VAL A 639 -3.06 25.43 7.46
CA VAL A 639 -2.79 23.98 7.47
C VAL A 639 -3.75 23.26 8.42
#